data_74cd17b9b15c4ce9169263f62c8b04a6
#
_entry.id   74cd17b9b15c4ce9169263f62c8b04a6
#
_cell.length_a   1.000
_cell.length_b   1.000
_cell.length_c   1.000
_cell.angle_alpha   90.00
_cell.angle_beta   90.00
_cell.angle_gamma   90.00
#
_symmetry.space_group_name_H-M   'P 1'
#
loop_
_entity.id
_entity.type
_entity.pdbx_description
1 polymer ?
#
loop_
_entity_poly.entity_id
_entity_poly.type
_entity_poly.pdbx_seq_one_letter_code
_entity_poly.pdbx_strand_id
1 'polypeptide(L)'
;MARTTPIARYRNIGISAHIDAGKTTTTERILFYTGVNHKIGEVHDGAATMDWMEQEQERGITITSAATTAFWSGMAKQYEPHRVNIIDTPGHVDFTIEVERSMRVLDGAVMVYCAVGGVQPQSETVWRQANKYKVPRIAFVNKMDRMGANFLKVVGQIKSRLGANPVPLQLAIGAEEGFTGVIDLVKMKAINWNEEDAGVTFTYEDIPADMQDLADEWHQNLIESAAEASEELMEKYLGGEELTEEEIKKALRQRVLNNEIILVTCGSAFKNKGVQAMLDAVVDYLPSPVDVPAINGILDDGKDTPAERHASDDEPFAALAFKIATDPFVGNLTFFRVYSGVVNSGDTILNSVKSARERFGRIVQMHANKREEIKEVRAGDIAAAIGLKDVTTGDTLCNPDHPIILERMEFPEPVISIAVEPKTKADQEKMGLALGRLAKEDPSFRVWTDEESNQTIIAGMGELHLDIIVDRMRREFNVEANVGKPQVAYREAIRQKVSDVEGKHAKQSGGRGQYGHVVIDMYPLEPGSNPKGYEFINDIKGGVIPGEYIPAVDKGIQEQLKSGPLAGYPVVDMGVRLHFGSYHDVDSSELAFKLAASIAFKEGFKKAKPVLLEPIMKVEVETPEENTGDVIGDLSRRRGMLRGQESEVTGVKIHAEVPLSEMFGYATQLRSLTKGRASYTMEFLKYDDAPNNVAQAVIEARGK
;
A
#
# COMPACT_ATOMS: atom_id res chain seq x y z
N MET A 1 -21.12 28.16 7.00
CA MET A 1 -22.44 27.54 6.72
C MET A 1 -22.56 26.26 7.56
N ALA A 2 -23.77 25.79 7.86
CA ALA A 2 -23.94 24.53 8.57
C ALA A 2 -23.54 23.34 7.66
N ARG A 3 -23.02 22.27 8.25
CA ARG A 3 -22.71 21.02 7.56
C ARG A 3 -24.00 20.43 6.95
N THR A 4 -23.97 20.04 5.68
CA THR A 4 -25.15 19.48 4.99
C THR A 4 -25.40 18.04 5.36
N THR A 5 -24.36 17.24 5.53
CA THR A 5 -24.43 15.86 6.00
C THR A 5 -23.70 15.74 7.33
N PRO A 6 -24.32 15.25 8.41
CA PRO A 6 -23.64 15.01 9.68
C PRO A 6 -22.43 14.09 9.49
N ILE A 7 -21.33 14.37 10.18
CA ILE A 7 -20.08 13.60 10.05
C ILE A 7 -20.26 12.12 10.40
N ALA A 8 -21.18 11.79 11.30
CA ALA A 8 -21.52 10.39 11.62
C ALA A 8 -22.12 9.59 10.44
N ARG A 9 -22.60 10.30 9.43
CA ARG A 9 -23.13 9.69 8.18
C ARG A 9 -22.11 9.69 7.02
N TYR A 10 -20.85 9.98 7.29
CA TYR A 10 -19.76 9.81 6.31
C TYR A 10 -19.22 8.39 6.38
N ARG A 11 -18.85 7.86 5.23
CA ARG A 11 -18.13 6.59 5.07
C ARG A 11 -17.00 6.81 4.09
N ASN A 12 -15.77 6.89 4.57
CA ASN A 12 -14.58 6.96 3.72
C ASN A 12 -14.05 5.55 3.56
N ILE A 13 -14.38 4.92 2.44
CA ILE A 13 -14.09 3.51 2.20
C ILE A 13 -13.18 3.30 1.01
N GLY A 14 -12.33 2.28 1.11
CA GLY A 14 -11.56 1.75 0.01
C GLY A 14 -12.13 0.45 -0.51
N ILE A 15 -12.08 0.27 -1.82
CA ILE A 15 -12.35 -1.01 -2.46
C ILE A 15 -11.01 -1.61 -2.85
N SER A 16 -10.66 -2.75 -2.25
CA SER A 16 -9.38 -3.43 -2.48
C SER A 16 -9.60 -4.89 -2.85
N ALA A 17 -8.80 -5.38 -3.77
CA ALA A 17 -8.89 -6.76 -4.25
C ALA A 17 -7.58 -7.19 -4.91
N HIS A 18 -7.37 -8.49 -5.05
CA HIS A 18 -6.38 -9.00 -5.99
C HIS A 18 -6.83 -8.81 -7.45
N ILE A 19 -5.91 -8.98 -8.38
CA ILE A 19 -6.20 -8.91 -9.82
C ILE A 19 -7.31 -9.92 -10.16
N ASP A 20 -8.20 -9.52 -11.03
CA ASP A 20 -9.33 -10.34 -11.51
C ASP A 20 -10.38 -10.76 -10.46
N ALA A 21 -10.35 -10.25 -9.23
CA ALA A 21 -11.43 -10.49 -8.27
C ALA A 21 -12.75 -9.77 -8.63
N GLY A 22 -12.72 -8.88 -9.60
CA GLY A 22 -13.89 -8.11 -10.03
C GLY A 22 -14.07 -6.80 -9.28
N LYS A 23 -12.98 -6.20 -8.82
CA LYS A 23 -12.97 -4.92 -8.12
C LYS A 23 -13.64 -3.80 -8.93
N THR A 24 -13.16 -3.56 -10.14
CA THR A 24 -13.69 -2.50 -11.02
C THR A 24 -15.17 -2.71 -11.32
N THR A 25 -15.59 -3.96 -11.62
CA THR A 25 -16.99 -4.28 -11.83
C THR A 25 -17.84 -3.98 -10.58
N THR A 26 -17.33 -4.31 -9.40
CA THR A 26 -18.00 -4.02 -8.12
C THR A 26 -18.14 -2.50 -7.92
N THR A 27 -17.08 -1.74 -8.16
CA THR A 27 -17.10 -0.28 -8.04
C THR A 27 -18.09 0.35 -9.02
N GLU A 28 -18.11 -0.10 -10.27
CA GLU A 28 -19.07 0.40 -11.28
C GLU A 28 -20.53 0.12 -10.88
N ARG A 29 -20.82 -1.04 -10.25
CA ARG A 29 -22.15 -1.34 -9.71
C ARG A 29 -22.51 -0.43 -8.54
N ILE A 30 -21.54 -0.11 -7.66
CA ILE A 30 -21.76 0.88 -6.59
C ILE A 30 -22.13 2.24 -7.17
N LEU A 31 -21.42 2.71 -8.19
CA LEU A 31 -21.73 3.98 -8.84
C LEU A 31 -23.10 3.99 -9.51
N PHE A 32 -23.50 2.87 -10.08
CA PHE A 32 -24.83 2.70 -10.68
C PHE A 32 -25.93 2.75 -9.62
N TYR A 33 -25.85 1.94 -8.55
CA TYR A 33 -26.90 1.89 -7.51
C TYR A 33 -27.00 3.17 -6.69
N THR A 34 -25.92 3.92 -6.56
CA THR A 34 -25.91 5.23 -5.88
C THR A 34 -26.34 6.40 -6.78
N GLY A 35 -26.62 6.13 -8.06
CA GLY A 35 -27.09 7.14 -9.01
C GLY A 35 -26.01 8.08 -9.56
N VAL A 36 -24.75 7.79 -9.30
CA VAL A 36 -23.62 8.56 -9.89
C VAL A 36 -23.54 8.31 -11.39
N ASN A 37 -23.72 7.06 -11.81
CA ASN A 37 -23.80 6.65 -13.20
C ASN A 37 -25.23 6.23 -13.56
N HIS A 38 -25.67 6.66 -14.74
CA HIS A 38 -27.01 6.29 -15.28
C HIS A 38 -26.98 4.99 -16.09
N LYS A 39 -25.78 4.51 -16.45
CA LYS A 39 -25.53 3.26 -17.16
C LYS A 39 -24.45 2.48 -16.47
N ILE A 40 -24.56 1.17 -16.56
CA ILE A 40 -23.53 0.26 -16.06
C ILE A 40 -22.35 0.32 -17.03
N GLY A 41 -21.16 0.69 -16.53
CA GLY A 41 -19.91 0.58 -17.25
C GLY A 41 -19.37 -0.85 -17.20
N GLU A 42 -18.97 -1.40 -18.34
CA GLU A 42 -18.32 -2.72 -18.40
C GLU A 42 -16.84 -2.59 -18.66
N VAL A 43 -16.03 -3.32 -17.89
CA VAL A 43 -14.56 -3.29 -17.97
C VAL A 43 -14.08 -3.76 -19.34
N HIS A 44 -14.71 -4.81 -19.88
CA HIS A 44 -14.34 -5.38 -21.17
C HIS A 44 -14.60 -4.44 -22.36
N ASP A 45 -15.50 -3.49 -22.20
CA ASP A 45 -15.83 -2.50 -23.23
C ASP A 45 -15.02 -1.20 -23.07
N GLY A 46 -14.09 -1.13 -22.10
CA GLY A 46 -13.33 0.07 -21.77
C GLY A 46 -14.18 1.24 -21.26
N ALA A 47 -15.38 0.93 -20.76
CA ALA A 47 -16.37 1.90 -20.32
C ALA A 47 -16.41 2.16 -18.82
N ALA A 48 -15.44 1.61 -18.05
CA ALA A 48 -15.37 1.77 -16.61
C ALA A 48 -15.01 3.21 -16.24
N THR A 49 -15.84 3.83 -15.40
CA THR A 49 -15.75 5.26 -15.05
C THR A 49 -14.58 5.59 -14.15
N MET A 50 -14.19 4.66 -13.27
CA MET A 50 -13.09 4.85 -12.32
C MET A 50 -11.72 4.56 -12.94
N ASP A 51 -11.65 3.80 -14.03
CA ASP A 51 -10.44 3.57 -14.82
C ASP A 51 -10.30 4.69 -15.87
N TRP A 52 -9.80 5.83 -15.45
CA TRP A 52 -9.76 7.04 -16.29
C TRP A 52 -8.51 7.12 -17.19
N MET A 53 -7.47 6.35 -16.87
CA MET A 53 -6.28 6.28 -17.72
C MET A 53 -6.50 5.32 -18.89
N GLU A 54 -6.07 5.73 -20.08
CA GLU A 54 -6.13 4.89 -21.28
C GLU A 54 -5.42 3.52 -21.07
N GLN A 55 -4.31 3.53 -20.34
CA GLN A 55 -3.57 2.32 -19.97
C GLN A 55 -4.36 1.38 -19.04
N GLU A 56 -5.17 1.92 -18.12
CA GLU A 56 -6.06 1.15 -17.27
C GLU A 56 -7.13 0.44 -18.10
N GLN A 57 -7.73 1.17 -19.02
CA GLN A 57 -8.77 0.63 -19.92
C GLN A 57 -8.21 -0.44 -20.86
N GLU A 58 -7.05 -0.20 -21.45
CA GLU A 58 -6.39 -1.16 -22.38
C GLU A 58 -5.94 -2.45 -21.67
N ARG A 59 -5.46 -2.34 -20.44
CA ARG A 59 -4.92 -3.48 -19.67
C ARG A 59 -5.96 -4.17 -18.79
N GLY A 60 -7.10 -3.52 -18.56
CA GLY A 60 -8.15 -4.00 -17.65
C GLY A 60 -7.74 -4.05 -16.18
N ILE A 61 -6.78 -3.22 -15.77
CA ILE A 61 -6.28 -3.14 -14.39
C ILE A 61 -6.30 -1.71 -13.88
N THR A 62 -6.56 -1.52 -12.60
CA THR A 62 -6.44 -0.22 -11.94
C THR A 62 -4.97 0.05 -11.63
N ILE A 63 -4.44 1.15 -12.10
CA ILE A 63 -3.04 1.58 -11.93
C ILE A 63 -2.97 2.65 -10.83
N THR A 64 -3.86 3.64 -10.89
CA THR A 64 -3.92 4.71 -9.91
C THR A 64 -5.23 4.68 -9.15
N SER A 65 -5.18 5.03 -7.86
CA SER A 65 -6.42 5.16 -7.07
C SER A 65 -7.25 6.34 -7.58
N ALA A 66 -8.54 6.10 -7.74
CA ALA A 66 -9.52 7.12 -8.06
C ALA A 66 -10.46 7.34 -6.88
N ALA A 67 -10.84 8.58 -6.61
CA ALA A 67 -11.75 8.93 -5.53
C ALA A 67 -13.05 9.50 -6.11
N THR A 68 -14.18 9.07 -5.59
CA THR A 68 -15.50 9.63 -5.95
C THR A 68 -16.41 9.69 -4.74
N THR A 69 -17.37 10.61 -4.80
CA THR A 69 -18.38 10.79 -3.75
C THR A 69 -19.73 10.29 -4.26
N ALA A 70 -20.42 9.50 -3.44
CA ALA A 70 -21.74 8.98 -3.69
C ALA A 70 -22.62 9.12 -2.44
N PHE A 71 -23.93 8.92 -2.61
CA PHE A 71 -24.89 8.92 -1.52
C PHE A 71 -25.68 7.61 -1.52
N TRP A 72 -25.86 7.02 -0.35
CA TRP A 72 -26.63 5.78 -0.19
C TRP A 72 -27.62 5.88 0.94
N SER A 73 -28.85 5.44 0.70
CA SER A 73 -29.94 5.45 1.67
C SER A 73 -30.48 4.04 1.99
N GLY A 74 -29.81 2.99 1.51
CA GLY A 74 -30.21 1.61 1.70
C GLY A 74 -31.01 1.03 0.52
N MET A 75 -31.03 -0.31 0.39
CA MET A 75 -31.82 -1.02 -0.63
C MET A 75 -33.31 -0.69 -0.51
N ALA A 76 -33.83 -0.64 0.71
CA ALA A 76 -35.21 -0.31 1.03
C ALA A 76 -35.39 1.18 1.42
N LYS A 77 -34.41 2.02 1.18
CA LYS A 77 -34.38 3.43 1.61
C LYS A 77 -34.58 3.61 3.11
N GLN A 78 -34.11 2.67 3.89
CA GLN A 78 -34.26 2.63 5.34
C GLN A 78 -33.33 3.57 6.12
N TYR A 79 -32.30 4.11 5.46
CA TYR A 79 -31.36 5.04 6.07
C TYR A 79 -31.60 6.47 5.62
N GLU A 80 -31.29 7.41 6.50
CA GLU A 80 -31.01 8.78 6.07
C GLU A 80 -29.79 8.77 5.11
N PRO A 81 -29.72 9.68 4.13
CA PRO A 81 -28.63 9.68 3.17
C PRO A 81 -27.24 9.69 3.82
N HIS A 82 -26.44 8.69 3.55
CA HIS A 82 -25.04 8.58 3.94
C HIS A 82 -24.15 9.03 2.79
N ARG A 83 -23.16 9.85 3.11
CA ARG A 83 -22.14 10.27 2.16
C ARG A 83 -21.02 9.24 2.14
N VAL A 84 -20.86 8.58 1.02
CA VAL A 84 -19.85 7.55 0.82
C VAL A 84 -18.78 8.08 -0.12
N ASN A 85 -17.59 8.32 0.42
CA ASN A 85 -16.41 8.61 -0.37
C ASN A 85 -15.71 7.28 -0.67
N ILE A 86 -15.58 6.96 -1.94
CA ILE A 86 -15.04 5.68 -2.41
C ILE A 86 -13.67 5.93 -3.01
N ILE A 87 -12.66 5.22 -2.52
CA ILE A 87 -11.33 5.18 -3.12
C ILE A 87 -11.15 3.79 -3.74
N ASP A 88 -11.05 3.75 -5.06
CA ASP A 88 -10.74 2.53 -5.80
C ASP A 88 -9.22 2.36 -5.86
N THR A 89 -8.70 1.25 -5.32
CA THR A 89 -7.27 1.01 -5.19
C THR A 89 -6.77 -0.05 -6.17
N PRO A 90 -5.51 0.06 -6.68
CA PRO A 90 -4.92 -0.98 -7.48
C PRO A 90 -4.88 -2.34 -6.78
N GLY A 91 -4.99 -3.41 -7.56
CA GLY A 91 -4.82 -4.78 -7.07
C GLY A 91 -3.44 -5.37 -7.37
N HIS A 92 -2.61 -4.71 -8.16
CA HIS A 92 -1.31 -5.22 -8.57
C HIS A 92 -0.19 -4.83 -7.59
N VAL A 93 0.69 -5.75 -7.28
CA VAL A 93 1.78 -5.55 -6.29
C VAL A 93 2.77 -4.45 -6.66
N ASP A 94 2.96 -4.18 -7.95
CA ASP A 94 3.82 -3.09 -8.42
C ASP A 94 3.29 -1.71 -8.02
N PHE A 95 1.99 -1.62 -7.66
CA PHE A 95 1.32 -0.40 -7.21
C PHE A 95 1.03 -0.39 -5.71
N THR A 96 1.84 -1.08 -4.93
CA THR A 96 1.71 -1.17 -3.47
C THR A 96 1.59 0.19 -2.80
N ILE A 97 2.27 1.21 -3.35
CA ILE A 97 2.21 2.59 -2.84
C ILE A 97 0.81 3.19 -2.93
N GLU A 98 0.06 2.93 -4.00
CA GLU A 98 -1.31 3.43 -4.14
C GLU A 98 -2.24 2.80 -3.10
N VAL A 99 -2.01 1.52 -2.78
CA VAL A 99 -2.72 0.83 -1.70
C VAL A 99 -2.35 1.42 -0.34
N GLU A 100 -1.06 1.67 -0.08
CA GLU A 100 -0.54 2.27 1.14
C GLU A 100 -1.15 3.66 1.39
N ARG A 101 -1.15 4.51 0.36
CA ARG A 101 -1.79 5.84 0.40
C ARG A 101 -3.26 5.77 0.75
N SER A 102 -3.97 4.85 0.11
CA SER A 102 -5.39 4.67 0.33
C SER A 102 -5.67 4.20 1.76
N MET A 103 -4.99 3.15 2.21
CA MET A 103 -5.17 2.60 3.56
C MET A 103 -4.89 3.62 4.66
N ARG A 104 -3.97 4.56 4.42
CA ARG A 104 -3.62 5.61 5.38
C ARG A 104 -4.76 6.60 5.62
N VAL A 105 -5.57 6.88 4.61
CA VAL A 105 -6.61 7.91 4.65
C VAL A 105 -8.04 7.37 4.75
N LEU A 106 -8.21 6.06 4.64
CA LEU A 106 -9.50 5.40 4.78
C LEU A 106 -9.90 5.22 6.24
N ASP A 107 -11.21 5.26 6.49
CA ASP A 107 -11.79 4.86 7.78
C ASP A 107 -12.19 3.39 7.79
N GLY A 108 -12.60 2.86 6.65
CA GLY A 108 -12.96 1.47 6.47
C GLY A 108 -12.62 0.95 5.07
N ALA A 109 -12.64 -0.34 4.89
CA ALA A 109 -12.36 -0.97 3.61
C ALA A 109 -13.33 -2.12 3.29
N VAL A 110 -13.58 -2.30 2.00
CA VAL A 110 -14.24 -3.48 1.46
C VAL A 110 -13.18 -4.31 0.73
N MET A 111 -12.97 -5.53 1.22
CA MET A 111 -12.03 -6.48 0.64
C MET A 111 -12.79 -7.42 -0.29
N VAL A 112 -12.54 -7.33 -1.59
CA VAL A 112 -13.20 -8.16 -2.59
C VAL A 112 -12.34 -9.40 -2.87
N TYR A 113 -12.94 -10.57 -2.66
CA TYR A 113 -12.33 -11.87 -2.94
C TYR A 113 -13.06 -12.56 -4.08
N CYS A 114 -12.34 -13.38 -4.85
CA CYS A 114 -12.97 -14.21 -5.86
C CYS A 114 -13.50 -15.51 -5.23
N ALA A 115 -14.75 -15.87 -5.51
CA ALA A 115 -15.36 -17.11 -5.01
C ALA A 115 -14.67 -18.39 -5.50
N VAL A 116 -13.92 -18.31 -6.60
CA VAL A 116 -13.14 -19.42 -7.17
C VAL A 116 -11.69 -19.37 -6.68
N GLY A 117 -11.00 -18.26 -6.91
CA GLY A 117 -9.58 -18.10 -6.58
C GLY A 117 -9.28 -17.91 -5.09
N GLY A 118 -10.26 -17.46 -4.32
CA GLY A 118 -10.13 -17.26 -2.88
C GLY A 118 -9.13 -16.20 -2.48
N VAL A 119 -8.41 -16.47 -1.40
CA VAL A 119 -7.36 -15.58 -0.90
C VAL A 119 -6.07 -15.83 -1.68
N GLN A 120 -5.54 -14.79 -2.31
CA GLN A 120 -4.30 -14.80 -3.09
C GLN A 120 -3.19 -14.00 -2.40
N PRO A 121 -1.90 -14.13 -2.77
CA PRO A 121 -0.79 -13.40 -2.16
C PRO A 121 -0.99 -11.88 -2.14
N GLN A 122 -1.56 -11.31 -3.20
CA GLN A 122 -1.90 -9.90 -3.25
C GLN A 122 -2.94 -9.51 -2.19
N SER A 123 -3.90 -10.41 -1.92
CA SER A 123 -4.87 -10.21 -0.83
C SER A 123 -4.17 -10.17 0.53
N GLU A 124 -3.15 -11.01 0.75
CA GLU A 124 -2.36 -11.02 1.98
C GLU A 124 -1.57 -9.72 2.17
N THR A 125 -1.01 -9.17 1.10
CA THR A 125 -0.27 -7.90 1.14
C THR A 125 -1.19 -6.74 1.50
N VAL A 126 -2.33 -6.63 0.84
CA VAL A 126 -3.34 -5.60 1.15
C VAL A 126 -3.87 -5.77 2.58
N TRP A 127 -4.07 -7.01 3.02
CA TRP A 127 -4.49 -7.32 4.38
C TRP A 127 -3.47 -6.84 5.44
N ARG A 128 -2.17 -7.08 5.21
CA ARG A 128 -1.10 -6.59 6.10
C ARG A 128 -1.08 -5.06 6.18
N GLN A 129 -1.28 -4.38 5.05
CA GLN A 129 -1.35 -2.92 5.02
C GLN A 129 -2.57 -2.39 5.79
N ALA A 130 -3.72 -3.03 5.63
CA ALA A 130 -4.91 -2.69 6.40
C ALA A 130 -4.72 -2.93 7.92
N ASN A 131 -4.00 -3.99 8.31
CA ASN A 131 -3.62 -4.22 9.70
C ASN A 131 -2.68 -3.15 10.25
N LYS A 132 -1.69 -2.73 9.46
CA LYS A 132 -0.74 -1.67 9.82
C LYS A 132 -1.46 -0.38 10.22
N TYR A 133 -2.46 0.01 9.46
CA TYR A 133 -3.25 1.22 9.71
C TYR A 133 -4.51 0.96 10.55
N LYS A 134 -4.71 -0.26 11.03
CA LYS A 134 -5.87 -0.66 11.84
C LYS A 134 -7.21 -0.31 11.20
N VAL A 135 -7.31 -0.47 9.88
CA VAL A 135 -8.51 -0.15 9.11
C VAL A 135 -9.56 -1.23 9.32
N PRO A 136 -10.73 -0.91 9.89
CA PRO A 136 -11.87 -1.82 9.95
C PRO A 136 -12.33 -2.22 8.56
N ARG A 137 -12.75 -3.47 8.37
CA ARG A 137 -13.08 -3.98 7.05
C ARG A 137 -14.21 -4.99 7.06
N ILE A 138 -14.90 -5.06 5.91
CA ILE A 138 -15.82 -6.12 5.56
C ILE A 138 -15.31 -6.81 4.29
N ALA A 139 -15.71 -8.04 4.06
CA ALA A 139 -15.38 -8.80 2.87
C ALA A 139 -16.59 -8.96 1.96
N PHE A 140 -16.32 -8.97 0.66
CA PHE A 140 -17.28 -9.29 -0.38
C PHE A 140 -16.72 -10.40 -1.26
N VAL A 141 -17.30 -11.60 -1.17
CA VAL A 141 -16.93 -12.74 -2.01
C VAL A 141 -17.70 -12.64 -3.32
N ASN A 142 -17.00 -12.19 -4.35
CA ASN A 142 -17.55 -11.90 -5.68
C ASN A 142 -17.41 -13.10 -6.62
N LYS A 143 -18.08 -13.03 -7.75
CA LYS A 143 -18.06 -14.06 -8.80
C LYS A 143 -18.64 -15.40 -8.37
N MET A 144 -19.70 -15.37 -7.56
CA MET A 144 -20.42 -16.58 -7.18
C MET A 144 -21.09 -17.31 -8.36
N ASP A 145 -21.21 -16.65 -9.51
CA ASP A 145 -21.72 -17.18 -10.78
C ASP A 145 -20.68 -18.00 -11.57
N ARG A 146 -19.43 -17.99 -11.17
CA ARG A 146 -18.35 -18.68 -11.89
C ARG A 146 -18.24 -20.14 -11.50
N MET A 147 -17.82 -20.99 -12.46
CA MET A 147 -17.55 -22.42 -12.24
C MET A 147 -16.48 -22.59 -11.13
N GLY A 148 -16.75 -23.44 -10.17
CA GLY A 148 -15.88 -23.68 -9.00
C GLY A 148 -16.09 -22.68 -7.85
N ALA A 149 -17.09 -21.80 -7.92
CA ALA A 149 -17.39 -20.85 -6.84
C ALA A 149 -17.80 -21.58 -5.55
N ASN A 150 -17.17 -21.21 -4.44
CA ASN A 150 -17.47 -21.77 -3.12
C ASN A 150 -17.27 -20.73 -2.02
N PHE A 151 -18.36 -20.19 -1.52
CA PHE A 151 -18.35 -19.14 -0.50
C PHE A 151 -17.69 -19.57 0.81
N LEU A 152 -18.09 -20.70 1.37
CA LEU A 152 -17.58 -21.17 2.67
C LEU A 152 -16.10 -21.57 2.61
N LYS A 153 -15.62 -22.05 1.46
CA LYS A 153 -14.19 -22.29 1.24
C LYS A 153 -13.38 -20.99 1.37
N VAL A 154 -13.87 -19.90 0.78
CA VAL A 154 -13.19 -18.59 0.87
C VAL A 154 -13.23 -18.05 2.29
N VAL A 155 -14.33 -18.21 3.02
CA VAL A 155 -14.42 -17.86 4.45
C VAL A 155 -13.36 -18.63 5.25
N GLY A 156 -13.19 -19.92 5.01
CA GLY A 156 -12.15 -20.73 5.63
C GLY A 156 -10.74 -20.26 5.30
N GLN A 157 -10.48 -19.83 4.08
CA GLN A 157 -9.19 -19.28 3.66
C GLN A 157 -8.89 -17.91 4.30
N ILE A 158 -9.87 -17.06 4.49
CA ILE A 158 -9.72 -15.79 5.22
C ILE A 158 -9.23 -16.10 6.65
N LYS A 159 -9.78 -17.12 7.30
CA LYS A 159 -9.32 -17.57 8.62
C LYS A 159 -7.91 -18.13 8.59
N SER A 160 -7.63 -19.08 7.71
CA SER A 160 -6.39 -19.85 7.72
C SER A 160 -5.19 -19.09 7.15
N ARG A 161 -5.38 -18.29 6.10
CA ARG A 161 -4.29 -17.59 5.41
C ARG A 161 -4.05 -16.19 5.95
N LEU A 162 -5.13 -15.47 6.33
CA LEU A 162 -5.00 -14.10 6.83
C LEU A 162 -4.93 -14.01 8.35
N GLY A 163 -5.16 -15.13 9.05
CA GLY A 163 -5.22 -15.14 10.52
C GLY A 163 -6.37 -14.30 11.08
N ALA A 164 -7.41 -14.07 10.27
CA ALA A 164 -8.55 -13.27 10.62
C ALA A 164 -9.65 -14.10 11.31
N ASN A 165 -10.63 -13.41 11.85
CA ASN A 165 -11.85 -14.01 12.41
C ASN A 165 -13.05 -13.67 11.51
N PRO A 166 -13.28 -14.43 10.43
CA PRO A 166 -14.38 -14.17 9.51
C PRO A 166 -15.71 -14.61 10.12
N VAL A 167 -16.71 -13.76 10.02
CA VAL A 167 -18.08 -14.02 10.44
C VAL A 167 -18.99 -13.80 9.24
N PRO A 168 -19.54 -14.86 8.64
CA PRO A 168 -20.49 -14.71 7.54
C PRO A 168 -21.74 -13.94 7.98
N LEU A 169 -22.00 -12.84 7.27
CA LEU A 169 -23.22 -12.05 7.42
C LEU A 169 -24.34 -12.61 6.56
N GLN A 170 -23.95 -13.33 5.52
CA GLN A 170 -24.81 -13.91 4.51
C GLN A 170 -24.34 -15.31 4.14
N LEU A 171 -25.25 -16.08 3.54
CA LEU A 171 -24.93 -17.29 2.80
C LEU A 171 -25.35 -17.12 1.34
N ALA A 172 -24.65 -17.77 0.43
CA ALA A 172 -25.02 -17.80 -0.98
C ALA A 172 -26.15 -18.82 -1.21
N ILE A 173 -27.15 -18.45 -1.99
CA ILE A 173 -28.20 -19.37 -2.47
C ILE A 173 -27.71 -19.92 -3.81
N GLY A 174 -27.22 -21.16 -3.78
CA GLY A 174 -26.60 -21.79 -4.94
C GLY A 174 -25.20 -21.30 -5.23
N ALA A 175 -24.62 -21.80 -6.29
CA ALA A 175 -23.33 -21.41 -6.84
C ALA A 175 -23.32 -21.62 -8.36
N GLU A 176 -22.35 -21.03 -9.04
CA GLU A 176 -22.20 -21.12 -10.49
C GLU A 176 -23.45 -20.58 -11.20
N GLU A 177 -23.95 -21.30 -12.21
CA GLU A 177 -25.19 -20.92 -12.91
C GLU A 177 -26.43 -20.94 -12.00
N GLY A 178 -26.37 -21.70 -10.91
CA GLY A 178 -27.45 -21.81 -9.92
C GLY A 178 -27.42 -20.71 -8.84
N PHE A 179 -26.50 -19.76 -8.90
CA PHE A 179 -26.47 -18.64 -7.96
C PHE A 179 -27.65 -17.68 -8.21
N THR A 180 -28.57 -17.58 -7.27
CA THR A 180 -29.80 -16.80 -7.43
C THR A 180 -29.93 -15.62 -6.49
N GLY A 181 -29.29 -15.67 -5.33
CA GLY A 181 -29.41 -14.62 -4.31
C GLY A 181 -28.61 -14.97 -3.06
N VAL A 182 -28.93 -14.31 -1.96
CA VAL A 182 -28.26 -14.51 -0.67
C VAL A 182 -29.27 -14.70 0.45
N ILE A 183 -28.84 -15.37 1.53
CA ILE A 183 -29.58 -15.44 2.78
C ILE A 183 -28.99 -14.39 3.72
N ASP A 184 -29.81 -13.44 4.16
CA ASP A 184 -29.45 -12.51 5.23
C ASP A 184 -29.54 -13.25 6.57
N LEU A 185 -28.39 -13.51 7.21
CA LEU A 185 -28.33 -14.26 8.46
C LEU A 185 -28.78 -13.44 9.69
N VAL A 186 -28.88 -12.12 9.58
CA VAL A 186 -29.43 -11.28 10.64
C VAL A 186 -30.95 -11.35 10.63
N LYS A 187 -31.58 -11.18 9.46
CA LYS A 187 -33.03 -11.20 9.28
C LYS A 187 -33.62 -12.61 9.12
N MET A 188 -32.77 -13.57 8.79
CA MET A 188 -33.20 -14.95 8.42
C MET A 188 -34.24 -14.96 7.28
N LYS A 189 -33.88 -14.22 6.22
CA LYS A 189 -34.66 -14.13 4.98
C LYS A 189 -33.75 -14.28 3.78
N ALA A 190 -34.26 -14.84 2.71
CA ALA A 190 -33.61 -14.83 1.41
C ALA A 190 -33.84 -13.49 0.71
N ILE A 191 -32.84 -13.01 0.02
CA ILE A 191 -32.87 -11.80 -0.80
C ILE A 191 -32.67 -12.20 -2.25
N ASN A 192 -33.64 -11.84 -3.10
CA ASN A 192 -33.57 -12.03 -4.54
C ASN A 192 -33.70 -10.68 -5.24
N TRP A 193 -32.76 -10.38 -6.14
CA TRP A 193 -32.77 -9.15 -6.94
C TRP A 193 -33.39 -9.37 -8.30
N ASN A 194 -34.15 -8.39 -8.77
CA ASN A 194 -34.81 -8.46 -10.06
C ASN A 194 -33.80 -8.31 -11.20
N GLU A 195 -33.74 -9.28 -12.09
CA GLU A 195 -32.81 -9.24 -13.24
C GLU A 195 -33.30 -8.27 -14.34
N GLU A 196 -34.60 -8.02 -14.46
CA GLU A 196 -35.15 -7.14 -15.49
C GLU A 196 -34.74 -5.66 -15.31
N ASP A 197 -34.51 -5.24 -14.07
CA ASP A 197 -34.07 -3.87 -13.75
C ASP A 197 -32.61 -3.79 -13.29
N ALA A 198 -31.80 -4.77 -13.64
CA ALA A 198 -30.40 -4.87 -13.25
C ALA A 198 -30.18 -4.84 -11.71
N GLY A 199 -31.09 -5.42 -10.96
CA GLY A 199 -30.98 -5.56 -9.50
C GLY A 199 -31.35 -4.30 -8.71
N VAL A 200 -32.01 -3.33 -9.31
CA VAL A 200 -32.48 -2.11 -8.61
C VAL A 200 -33.58 -2.44 -7.61
N THR A 201 -34.48 -3.34 -7.97
CA THR A 201 -35.54 -3.85 -7.06
C THR A 201 -35.20 -5.24 -6.55
N PHE A 202 -35.74 -5.59 -5.39
CA PHE A 202 -35.48 -6.86 -4.72
C PHE A 202 -36.71 -7.33 -3.93
N THR A 203 -36.70 -8.61 -3.55
CA THR A 203 -37.74 -9.22 -2.70
C THR A 203 -37.11 -9.95 -1.52
N TYR A 204 -37.77 -9.89 -0.37
CA TYR A 204 -37.48 -10.81 0.74
C TYR A 204 -38.38 -12.02 0.62
N GLU A 205 -37.78 -13.19 0.70
CA GLU A 205 -38.50 -14.48 0.62
C GLU A 205 -38.11 -15.37 1.80
N ASP A 206 -38.87 -16.44 2.00
CA ASP A 206 -38.47 -17.42 2.99
C ASP A 206 -37.23 -18.18 2.53
N ILE A 207 -36.42 -18.61 3.50
CA ILE A 207 -35.23 -19.39 3.24
C ILE A 207 -35.60 -20.70 2.55
N PRO A 208 -34.93 -21.10 1.45
CA PRO A 208 -35.15 -22.39 0.82
C PRO A 208 -35.06 -23.54 1.83
N ALA A 209 -36.00 -24.50 1.77
CA ALA A 209 -36.13 -25.56 2.77
C ALA A 209 -34.84 -26.43 2.89
N ASP A 210 -34.14 -26.63 1.79
CA ASP A 210 -32.88 -27.37 1.71
C ASP A 210 -31.69 -26.62 2.32
N MET A 211 -31.81 -25.32 2.58
CA MET A 211 -30.78 -24.49 3.20
C MET A 211 -31.10 -24.07 4.64
N GLN A 212 -32.26 -24.43 5.16
CA GLN A 212 -32.71 -23.97 6.48
C GLN A 212 -31.75 -24.41 7.59
N ASP A 213 -31.30 -25.65 7.59
CA ASP A 213 -30.36 -26.14 8.61
C ASP A 213 -29.03 -25.45 8.58
N LEU A 214 -28.51 -25.21 7.37
CA LEU A 214 -27.25 -24.48 7.19
C LEU A 214 -27.40 -23.01 7.62
N ALA A 215 -28.52 -22.39 7.29
CA ALA A 215 -28.81 -21.01 7.70
C ALA A 215 -28.95 -20.91 9.22
N ASP A 216 -29.59 -21.87 9.88
CA ASP A 216 -29.71 -21.89 11.34
C ASP A 216 -28.33 -22.03 12.02
N GLU A 217 -27.48 -22.92 11.50
CA GLU A 217 -26.10 -23.10 11.99
C GLU A 217 -25.30 -21.79 11.92
N TRP A 218 -25.30 -21.13 10.77
CA TRP A 218 -24.53 -19.90 10.58
C TRP A 218 -25.18 -18.70 11.24
N HIS A 219 -26.48 -18.67 11.40
CA HIS A 219 -27.16 -17.68 12.24
C HIS A 219 -26.72 -17.80 13.69
N GLN A 220 -26.64 -19.02 14.22
CA GLN A 220 -26.13 -19.28 15.57
C GLN A 220 -24.70 -18.79 15.72
N ASN A 221 -23.82 -19.04 14.74
CA ASN A 221 -22.45 -18.52 14.71
C ASN A 221 -22.41 -16.99 14.76
N LEU A 222 -23.29 -16.34 14.01
CA LEU A 222 -23.42 -14.89 13.98
C LEU A 222 -23.86 -14.33 15.35
N ILE A 223 -24.85 -14.95 15.98
CA ILE A 223 -25.36 -14.56 17.31
C ILE A 223 -24.29 -14.73 18.38
N GLU A 224 -23.55 -15.81 18.38
CA GLU A 224 -22.43 -16.05 19.29
C GLU A 224 -21.37 -14.97 19.12
N SER A 225 -21.01 -14.63 17.89
CA SER A 225 -20.06 -13.56 17.60
C SER A 225 -20.54 -12.20 18.07
N ALA A 226 -21.83 -11.90 17.94
CA ALA A 226 -22.43 -10.68 18.46
C ALA A 226 -22.42 -10.65 20.01
N ALA A 227 -22.75 -11.77 20.65
CA ALA A 227 -22.77 -11.88 22.11
C ALA A 227 -21.41 -11.64 22.75
N GLU A 228 -20.31 -11.98 22.07
CA GLU A 228 -18.94 -11.72 22.54
C GLU A 228 -18.56 -10.26 22.62
N ALA A 229 -19.39 -9.34 22.13
CA ALA A 229 -19.11 -7.89 22.17
C ALA A 229 -19.20 -7.29 23.58
N SER A 230 -20.01 -7.86 24.46
CA SER A 230 -20.15 -7.40 25.84
C SER A 230 -20.61 -8.52 26.78
N GLU A 231 -20.28 -8.37 28.07
CA GLU A 231 -20.74 -9.30 29.11
C GLU A 231 -22.28 -9.35 29.20
N GLU A 232 -22.93 -8.22 29.09
CA GLU A 232 -24.41 -8.11 29.12
C GLU A 232 -25.06 -8.95 28.01
N LEU A 233 -24.57 -8.85 26.77
CA LEU A 233 -25.08 -9.64 25.65
C LEU A 233 -24.75 -11.11 25.80
N MET A 234 -23.60 -11.45 26.34
CA MET A 234 -23.21 -12.85 26.60
C MET A 234 -24.10 -13.47 27.69
N GLU A 235 -24.42 -12.77 28.76
CA GLU A 235 -25.34 -13.23 29.80
C GLU A 235 -26.76 -13.43 29.24
N LYS A 236 -27.23 -12.52 28.40
CA LYS A 236 -28.51 -12.60 27.71
C LYS A 236 -28.57 -13.84 26.81
N TYR A 237 -27.54 -14.06 26.02
CA TYR A 237 -27.41 -15.21 25.15
C TYR A 237 -27.39 -16.54 25.91
N LEU A 238 -26.54 -16.65 26.94
CA LEU A 238 -26.43 -17.84 27.78
C LEU A 238 -27.68 -18.11 28.60
N GLY A 239 -28.44 -17.07 28.94
CA GLY A 239 -29.75 -17.15 29.60
C GLY A 239 -30.89 -17.66 28.68
N GLY A 240 -30.61 -17.87 27.40
CA GLY A 240 -31.59 -18.33 26.42
C GLY A 240 -32.54 -17.25 25.89
N GLU A 241 -32.20 -15.98 26.15
CA GLU A 241 -32.96 -14.85 25.58
C GLU A 241 -32.48 -14.56 24.15
N GLU A 242 -33.42 -14.22 23.27
CA GLU A 242 -33.08 -13.82 21.90
C GLU A 242 -32.53 -12.41 21.86
N LEU A 243 -31.44 -12.20 21.08
CA LEU A 243 -30.91 -10.89 20.74
C LEU A 243 -31.78 -10.27 19.63
N THR A 244 -32.11 -8.99 19.80
CA THR A 244 -32.84 -8.25 18.75
C THR A 244 -31.93 -7.94 17.56
N GLU A 245 -32.50 -7.69 16.39
CA GLU A 245 -31.76 -7.30 15.18
C GLU A 245 -30.87 -6.07 15.44
N GLU A 246 -31.38 -5.08 16.19
CA GLU A 246 -30.64 -3.86 16.55
C GLU A 246 -29.44 -4.19 17.45
N GLU A 247 -29.63 -5.03 18.46
CA GLU A 247 -28.56 -5.48 19.36
C GLU A 247 -27.47 -6.23 18.59
N ILE A 248 -27.86 -7.13 17.67
CA ILE A 248 -26.93 -7.88 16.82
C ILE A 248 -26.10 -6.92 15.96
N LYS A 249 -26.74 -6.01 15.25
CA LYS A 249 -26.07 -5.04 14.37
C LYS A 249 -25.10 -4.14 15.13
N LYS A 250 -25.54 -3.62 16.26
CA LYS A 250 -24.70 -2.78 17.12
C LYS A 250 -23.48 -3.52 17.67
N ALA A 251 -23.69 -4.75 18.12
CA ALA A 251 -22.61 -5.60 18.65
C ALA A 251 -21.60 -5.96 17.58
N LEU A 252 -22.06 -6.41 16.41
CA LEU A 252 -21.18 -6.74 15.29
C LEU A 252 -20.39 -5.51 14.80
N ARG A 253 -21.06 -4.35 14.71
CA ARG A 253 -20.38 -3.10 14.38
C ARG A 253 -19.26 -2.78 15.35
N GLN A 254 -19.49 -2.87 16.65
CA GLN A 254 -18.48 -2.63 17.66
C GLN A 254 -17.26 -3.54 17.46
N ARG A 255 -17.46 -4.82 17.19
CA ARG A 255 -16.37 -5.76 16.96
C ARG A 255 -15.63 -5.51 15.65
N VAL A 256 -16.33 -5.08 14.59
CA VAL A 256 -15.70 -4.65 13.32
C VAL A 256 -14.84 -3.41 13.55
N LEU A 257 -15.34 -2.41 14.26
CA LEU A 257 -14.60 -1.18 14.57
C LEU A 257 -13.34 -1.44 15.41
N ASN A 258 -13.39 -2.44 16.28
CA ASN A 258 -12.24 -2.88 17.09
C ASN A 258 -11.26 -3.81 16.33
N ASN A 259 -11.51 -4.10 15.06
CA ASN A 259 -10.73 -5.07 14.27
C ASN A 259 -10.69 -6.50 14.84
N GLU A 260 -11.73 -6.90 15.58
CA GLU A 260 -11.83 -8.24 16.17
C GLU A 260 -12.38 -9.27 15.18
N ILE A 261 -13.27 -8.84 14.29
CA ILE A 261 -13.92 -9.67 13.27
C ILE A 261 -13.91 -9.00 11.90
N ILE A 262 -14.08 -9.80 10.86
CA ILE A 262 -14.43 -9.36 9.53
C ILE A 262 -15.77 -9.99 9.11
N LEU A 263 -16.77 -9.17 8.83
CA LEU A 263 -18.04 -9.63 8.30
C LEU A 263 -17.91 -9.97 6.83
N VAL A 264 -18.44 -11.11 6.42
CA VAL A 264 -18.30 -11.61 5.05
C VAL A 264 -19.64 -11.64 4.36
N THR A 265 -19.72 -10.94 3.24
CA THR A 265 -20.85 -10.91 2.32
C THR A 265 -20.50 -11.64 1.01
N CYS A 266 -21.47 -11.91 0.18
CA CYS A 266 -21.22 -12.56 -1.11
C CYS A 266 -22.15 -12.05 -2.21
N GLY A 267 -21.77 -12.31 -3.44
CA GLY A 267 -22.57 -11.95 -4.59
C GLY A 267 -21.86 -12.18 -5.93
N SER A 268 -22.44 -11.64 -6.96
CA SER A 268 -21.87 -11.52 -8.29
C SER A 268 -22.15 -10.11 -8.82
N ALA A 269 -21.13 -9.27 -8.83
CA ALA A 269 -21.27 -7.91 -9.37
C ALA A 269 -21.66 -7.95 -10.85
N PHE A 270 -21.09 -8.86 -11.63
CA PHE A 270 -21.43 -9.02 -13.04
C PHE A 270 -22.90 -9.36 -13.27
N LYS A 271 -23.48 -10.21 -12.42
CA LYS A 271 -24.90 -10.59 -12.45
C LYS A 271 -25.82 -9.63 -11.69
N ASN A 272 -25.31 -8.51 -11.21
CA ASN A 272 -26.09 -7.50 -10.48
C ASN A 272 -26.74 -8.01 -9.18
N LYS A 273 -26.08 -8.91 -8.48
CA LYS A 273 -26.57 -9.55 -7.25
C LYS A 273 -25.58 -9.38 -6.11
N GLY A 274 -26.02 -8.85 -5.00
CA GLY A 274 -25.24 -8.79 -3.75
C GLY A 274 -24.54 -7.49 -3.44
N VAL A 275 -24.18 -6.68 -4.43
CA VAL A 275 -23.50 -5.39 -4.22
C VAL A 275 -24.37 -4.43 -3.42
N GLN A 276 -25.66 -4.44 -3.64
CA GLN A 276 -26.66 -3.62 -2.93
C GLN A 276 -26.66 -3.94 -1.42
N ALA A 277 -26.67 -5.22 -1.07
CA ALA A 277 -26.60 -5.66 0.34
C ALA A 277 -25.24 -5.37 0.98
N MET A 278 -24.18 -5.43 0.21
CA MET A 278 -22.84 -5.01 0.66
C MET A 278 -22.81 -3.50 0.99
N LEU A 279 -23.46 -2.65 0.20
CA LEU A 279 -23.61 -1.22 0.50
C LEU A 279 -24.37 -0.97 1.81
N ASP A 280 -25.40 -1.74 2.07
CA ASP A 280 -26.09 -1.69 3.35
C ASP A 280 -25.15 -2.08 4.51
N ALA A 281 -24.31 -3.10 4.32
CA ALA A 281 -23.32 -3.50 5.29
C ALA A 281 -22.25 -2.42 5.53
N VAL A 282 -21.88 -1.67 4.51
CA VAL A 282 -20.98 -0.50 4.65
C VAL A 282 -21.56 0.52 5.61
N VAL A 283 -22.84 0.84 5.48
CA VAL A 283 -23.53 1.79 6.36
C VAL A 283 -23.68 1.24 7.78
N ASP A 284 -24.08 -0.03 7.91
CA ASP A 284 -24.35 -0.64 9.21
C ASP A 284 -23.10 -0.94 10.03
N TYR A 285 -21.97 -1.29 9.42
CA TYR A 285 -20.83 -1.90 10.11
C TYR A 285 -19.51 -1.17 9.95
N LEU A 286 -19.28 -0.40 8.90
CA LEU A 286 -18.05 0.36 8.73
C LEU A 286 -18.09 1.72 9.46
N PRO A 287 -16.92 2.24 9.89
CA PRO A 287 -16.87 3.44 10.70
C PRO A 287 -17.14 4.73 9.91
N SER A 288 -17.65 5.71 10.63
CA SER A 288 -17.58 7.12 10.25
C SER A 288 -16.27 7.75 10.76
N PRO A 289 -15.91 8.97 10.32
CA PRO A 289 -14.72 9.66 10.84
C PRO A 289 -14.71 9.89 12.36
N VAL A 290 -15.86 9.91 13.00
CA VAL A 290 -15.96 10.07 14.48
C VAL A 290 -15.84 8.74 15.23
N ASP A 291 -15.96 7.63 14.56
CA ASP A 291 -15.82 6.28 15.16
C ASP A 291 -14.37 5.79 15.19
N VAL A 292 -13.49 6.41 14.41
CA VAL A 292 -12.07 6.07 14.39
C VAL A 292 -11.29 6.90 15.42
N PRO A 293 -10.16 6.39 15.94
CA PRO A 293 -9.32 7.17 16.86
C PRO A 293 -8.88 8.50 16.25
N ALA A 294 -8.63 9.49 17.11
CA ALA A 294 -8.01 10.74 16.71
C ALA A 294 -6.68 10.48 16.00
N ILE A 295 -6.38 11.28 14.99
CA ILE A 295 -5.10 11.14 14.29
C ILE A 295 -3.95 11.67 15.14
N ASN A 296 -2.90 10.88 15.21
CA ASN A 296 -1.67 11.24 15.91
C ASN A 296 -0.76 12.08 15.05
N GLY A 297 0.02 12.92 15.72
CA GLY A 297 1.06 13.73 15.10
C GLY A 297 2.04 14.24 16.14
N ILE A 298 2.92 15.12 15.70
CA ILE A 298 3.90 15.81 16.55
C ILE A 298 3.81 17.31 16.34
N LEU A 299 4.07 18.09 17.39
CA LEU A 299 4.20 19.54 17.28
C LEU A 299 5.59 19.89 16.71
N ASP A 300 5.65 20.96 15.93
CA ASP A 300 6.90 21.52 15.40
C ASP A 300 7.55 22.45 16.47
N ASP A 301 7.90 21.88 17.60
CA ASP A 301 8.48 22.58 18.76
C ASP A 301 9.95 22.22 19.05
N GLY A 302 10.56 21.47 18.13
CA GLY A 302 11.94 20.95 18.28
C GLY A 302 12.09 19.86 19.34
N LYS A 303 10.99 19.41 19.94
CA LYS A 303 10.93 18.34 20.96
C LYS A 303 10.09 17.15 20.52
N ASP A 304 9.48 17.22 19.31
CA ASP A 304 8.57 16.21 18.79
C ASP A 304 7.45 15.85 19.77
N THR A 305 6.87 16.86 20.43
CA THR A 305 5.81 16.66 21.41
C THR A 305 4.60 16.00 20.76
N PRO A 306 4.12 14.85 21.27
CA PRO A 306 2.95 14.18 20.73
C PRO A 306 1.70 15.07 20.78
N ALA A 307 0.91 15.04 19.73
CA ALA A 307 -0.33 15.78 19.61
C ALA A 307 -1.38 14.95 18.85
N GLU A 308 -2.64 15.31 19.03
CA GLU A 308 -3.77 14.65 18.39
C GLU A 308 -4.67 15.67 17.73
N ARG A 309 -5.41 15.24 16.70
CA ARG A 309 -6.53 15.98 16.12
C ARG A 309 -7.75 15.08 16.02
N HIS A 310 -8.88 15.58 16.47
CA HIS A 310 -10.18 14.89 16.44
C HIS A 310 -10.97 15.32 15.20
N ALA A 311 -11.87 14.46 14.76
CA ALA A 311 -12.76 14.74 13.65
C ALA A 311 -13.88 15.71 14.06
N SER A 312 -13.51 16.99 14.17
CA SER A 312 -14.39 18.08 14.58
C SER A 312 -14.10 19.32 13.73
N ASP A 313 -15.17 20.00 13.30
CA ASP A 313 -15.04 21.27 12.58
C ASP A 313 -14.50 22.41 13.46
N ASP A 314 -14.62 22.28 14.79
CA ASP A 314 -14.20 23.29 15.77
C ASP A 314 -12.70 23.22 16.11
N GLU A 315 -12.03 22.15 15.78
CA GLU A 315 -10.57 22.04 15.96
C GLU A 315 -9.79 22.77 14.85
N PRO A 316 -8.52 23.11 15.09
CA PRO A 316 -7.67 23.70 14.05
C PRO A 316 -7.55 22.79 12.83
N PHE A 317 -7.58 23.38 11.64
CA PHE A 317 -7.45 22.64 10.40
C PHE A 317 -6.16 21.82 10.36
N ALA A 318 -6.29 20.55 10.02
CA ALA A 318 -5.20 19.64 9.73
C ALA A 318 -5.64 18.61 8.68
N ALA A 319 -4.84 18.44 7.65
CA ALA A 319 -5.08 17.52 6.54
C ALA A 319 -3.79 16.83 6.10
N LEU A 320 -3.93 15.68 5.48
CA LEU A 320 -2.83 14.92 4.89
C LEU A 320 -2.98 14.90 3.37
N ALA A 321 -1.94 15.36 2.66
CA ALA A 321 -1.84 15.19 1.22
C ALA A 321 -1.40 13.75 0.92
N PHE A 322 -2.28 12.96 0.32
CA PHE A 322 -2.03 11.54 0.11
C PHE A 322 -1.79 11.14 -1.35
N LYS A 323 -2.09 12.05 -2.28
CA LYS A 323 -1.88 11.80 -3.71
C LYS A 323 -1.68 13.11 -4.46
N ILE A 324 -0.69 13.10 -5.36
CA ILE A 324 -0.48 14.15 -6.35
C ILE A 324 -0.78 13.57 -7.73
N ALA A 325 -1.56 14.28 -8.53
CA ALA A 325 -1.82 13.90 -9.92
C ALA A 325 -1.62 15.10 -10.83
N THR A 326 -1.13 14.86 -12.03
CA THR A 326 -1.01 15.90 -13.05
C THR A 326 -2.19 15.82 -14.01
N ASP A 327 -2.93 16.88 -14.09
CA ASP A 327 -4.07 17.00 -15.01
C ASP A 327 -3.69 17.90 -16.21
N PRO A 328 -4.00 17.48 -17.46
CA PRO A 328 -3.63 18.23 -18.65
C PRO A 328 -4.23 19.65 -18.72
N PHE A 329 -5.38 19.86 -18.06
CA PHE A 329 -6.15 21.11 -18.17
C PHE A 329 -5.95 22.07 -17.00
N VAL A 330 -5.78 21.52 -15.79
CA VAL A 330 -5.70 22.32 -14.55
C VAL A 330 -4.34 22.27 -13.86
N GLY A 331 -3.43 21.45 -14.36
CA GLY A 331 -2.10 21.25 -13.76
C GLY A 331 -2.11 20.30 -12.57
N ASN A 332 -1.34 20.61 -11.53
CA ASN A 332 -1.20 19.72 -10.38
C ASN A 332 -2.46 19.71 -9.52
N LEU A 333 -2.96 18.50 -9.27
CA LEU A 333 -4.03 18.18 -8.31
C LEU A 333 -3.41 17.56 -7.08
N THR A 334 -3.64 18.15 -5.91
CA THR A 334 -3.24 17.57 -4.63
C THR A 334 -4.46 17.04 -3.91
N PHE A 335 -4.61 15.72 -3.83
CA PHE A 335 -5.67 15.08 -3.06
C PHE A 335 -5.30 15.08 -1.59
N PHE A 336 -6.23 15.50 -0.75
CA PHE A 336 -6.03 15.58 0.70
C PHE A 336 -7.26 15.11 1.46
N ARG A 337 -7.00 14.51 2.63
CA ARG A 337 -8.01 14.19 3.62
C ARG A 337 -7.94 15.19 4.77
N VAL A 338 -9.07 15.79 5.10
CA VAL A 338 -9.21 16.67 6.27
C VAL A 338 -9.49 15.82 7.51
N TYR A 339 -8.62 15.88 8.50
CA TYR A 339 -8.79 15.18 9.77
C TYR A 339 -9.45 16.04 10.84
N SER A 340 -9.23 17.35 10.80
CA SER A 340 -9.84 18.31 11.73
C SER A 340 -10.05 19.66 11.08
N GLY A 341 -10.99 20.40 11.60
CA GLY A 341 -11.25 21.77 11.20
C GLY A 341 -11.92 21.93 9.84
N VAL A 342 -11.87 23.14 9.34
CA VAL A 342 -12.45 23.57 8.05
C VAL A 342 -11.42 24.39 7.28
N VAL A 343 -11.31 24.14 5.98
CA VAL A 343 -10.52 24.96 5.07
C VAL A 343 -11.40 25.53 3.98
N ASN A 344 -11.19 26.80 3.63
CA ASN A 344 -11.94 27.50 2.59
C ASN A 344 -11.03 27.77 1.38
N SER A 345 -11.63 27.84 0.22
CA SER A 345 -10.96 28.35 -0.98
C SER A 345 -10.45 29.78 -0.71
N GLY A 346 -9.19 30.02 -0.99
CA GLY A 346 -8.49 31.27 -0.71
C GLY A 346 -7.71 31.32 0.59
N ASP A 347 -7.89 30.36 1.49
CA ASP A 347 -7.15 30.30 2.76
C ASP A 347 -5.65 30.08 2.54
N THR A 348 -4.85 30.66 3.44
CA THR A 348 -3.43 30.37 3.53
C THR A 348 -3.23 29.24 4.55
N ILE A 349 -2.55 28.19 4.13
CA ILE A 349 -2.23 27.02 4.97
C ILE A 349 -0.71 26.87 5.11
N LEU A 350 -0.31 26.12 6.12
CA LEU A 350 1.08 25.73 6.35
C LEU A 350 1.30 24.30 5.90
N ASN A 351 2.31 24.09 5.03
CA ASN A 351 2.91 22.78 4.87
C ASN A 351 3.96 22.62 5.98
N SER A 352 3.58 21.95 7.06
CA SER A 352 4.41 21.84 8.27
C SER A 352 5.65 20.97 8.08
N VAL A 353 5.62 20.04 7.13
CA VAL A 353 6.79 19.18 6.81
C VAL A 353 7.90 19.98 6.15
N LYS A 354 7.54 20.94 5.29
CA LYS A 354 8.49 21.78 4.53
C LYS A 354 8.64 23.20 5.11
N SER A 355 7.90 23.51 6.16
CA SER A 355 7.84 24.85 6.79
C SER A 355 7.53 25.97 5.76
N ALA A 356 6.64 25.66 4.81
CA ALA A 356 6.27 26.54 3.72
C ALA A 356 4.78 26.90 3.75
N ARG A 357 4.46 28.15 3.52
CA ARG A 357 3.06 28.59 3.37
C ARG A 357 2.60 28.42 1.94
N GLU A 358 1.40 27.89 1.79
CA GLU A 358 0.71 27.67 0.52
C GLU A 358 -0.68 28.30 0.57
N ARG A 359 -1.20 28.69 -0.59
CA ARG A 359 -2.57 29.19 -0.71
C ARG A 359 -3.44 28.17 -1.40
N PHE A 360 -4.54 27.78 -0.76
CA PHE A 360 -5.62 27.03 -1.40
C PHE A 360 -6.36 27.96 -2.37
N GLY A 361 -6.02 27.89 -3.65
CA GLY A 361 -6.72 28.66 -4.68
C GLY A 361 -8.09 28.06 -4.94
N ARG A 362 -8.13 27.04 -5.77
CA ARG A 362 -9.35 26.31 -6.13
C ARG A 362 -9.36 24.95 -5.46
N ILE A 363 -10.51 24.58 -4.94
CA ILE A 363 -10.75 23.25 -4.34
C ILE A 363 -11.83 22.56 -5.15
N VAL A 364 -11.61 21.31 -5.51
CA VAL A 364 -12.55 20.50 -6.30
C VAL A 364 -12.90 19.21 -5.57
N GLN A 365 -14.13 18.78 -5.77
CA GLN A 365 -14.59 17.46 -5.39
C GLN A 365 -14.80 16.61 -6.63
N MET A 366 -14.44 15.34 -6.55
CA MET A 366 -14.57 14.42 -7.68
C MET A 366 -15.88 13.65 -7.59
N HIS A 367 -16.65 13.70 -8.66
CA HIS A 367 -17.85 12.89 -8.88
C HIS A 367 -17.63 12.05 -10.14
N ALA A 368 -17.04 10.87 -9.96
CA ALA A 368 -16.57 10.05 -11.07
C ALA A 368 -15.59 10.84 -11.98
N ASN A 369 -15.91 11.06 -13.23
CA ASN A 369 -15.07 11.83 -14.19
C ASN A 369 -15.31 13.34 -14.12
N LYS A 370 -16.27 13.80 -13.32
CA LYS A 370 -16.62 15.23 -13.24
C LYS A 370 -15.95 15.84 -12.01
N ARG A 371 -15.47 17.08 -12.20
CA ARG A 371 -14.96 17.92 -11.14
C ARG A 371 -16.00 18.97 -10.79
N GLU A 372 -16.32 19.09 -9.51
CA GLU A 372 -17.16 20.14 -8.99
C GLU A 372 -16.30 21.06 -8.12
N GLU A 373 -16.32 22.36 -8.43
CA GLU A 373 -15.64 23.35 -7.63
C GLU A 373 -16.41 23.61 -6.34
N ILE A 374 -15.73 23.48 -5.20
CA ILE A 374 -16.32 23.67 -3.88
C ILE A 374 -15.62 24.81 -3.14
N LYS A 375 -16.34 25.44 -2.23
CA LYS A 375 -15.83 26.61 -1.47
C LYS A 375 -15.16 26.24 -0.16
N GLU A 376 -15.55 25.13 0.43
CA GLU A 376 -15.03 24.67 1.73
C GLU A 376 -14.93 23.14 1.79
N VAL A 377 -14.00 22.64 2.60
CA VAL A 377 -13.87 21.23 2.97
C VAL A 377 -13.81 21.13 4.49
N ARG A 378 -14.56 20.20 5.05
CA ARG A 378 -14.73 20.02 6.49
C ARG A 378 -14.06 18.73 6.97
N ALA A 379 -13.87 18.64 8.30
CA ALA A 379 -13.34 17.44 8.93
C ALA A 379 -14.04 16.16 8.46
N GLY A 380 -13.25 15.13 8.16
CA GLY A 380 -13.73 13.85 7.69
C GLY A 380 -13.93 13.74 6.16
N ASP A 381 -13.71 14.81 5.41
CA ASP A 381 -13.91 14.80 3.96
C ASP A 381 -12.61 14.70 3.17
N ILE A 382 -12.76 14.34 1.90
CA ILE A 382 -11.67 14.19 0.93
C ILE A 382 -11.96 15.12 -0.25
N ALA A 383 -10.96 15.89 -0.65
CA ALA A 383 -11.04 16.78 -1.80
C ALA A 383 -9.69 16.92 -2.50
N ALA A 384 -9.64 17.69 -3.57
CA ALA A 384 -8.41 18.02 -4.27
C ALA A 384 -8.22 19.53 -4.37
N ALA A 385 -6.99 20.00 -4.14
CA ALA A 385 -6.58 21.38 -4.33
C ALA A 385 -5.84 21.51 -5.67
N ILE A 386 -6.14 22.58 -6.40
CA ILE A 386 -5.49 22.90 -7.68
C ILE A 386 -4.39 23.92 -7.43
N GLY A 387 -3.19 23.66 -7.98
CA GLY A 387 -2.14 24.65 -8.10
C GLY A 387 -1.23 24.79 -6.87
N LEU A 388 -1.24 23.87 -5.93
CA LEU A 388 -0.20 23.80 -4.88
C LEU A 388 1.14 23.45 -5.52
N LYS A 389 2.20 24.24 -5.19
CA LYS A 389 3.47 24.17 -5.93
C LYS A 389 4.46 23.15 -5.36
N ASP A 390 4.60 23.15 -4.03
CA ASP A 390 5.69 22.44 -3.33
C ASP A 390 5.18 21.32 -2.43
N VAL A 391 3.94 20.91 -2.56
CA VAL A 391 3.36 19.80 -1.80
C VAL A 391 3.72 18.48 -2.45
N THR A 392 4.17 17.54 -1.63
CA THR A 392 4.44 16.15 -2.02
C THR A 392 3.55 15.19 -1.23
N THR A 393 3.41 13.97 -1.72
CA THR A 393 2.64 12.93 -1.01
C THR A 393 3.19 12.68 0.38
N GLY A 394 2.32 12.67 1.38
CA GLY A 394 2.68 12.52 2.78
C GLY A 394 2.86 13.83 3.55
N ASP A 395 2.82 14.97 2.87
CA ASP A 395 2.91 16.27 3.55
C ASP A 395 1.65 16.57 4.35
N THR A 396 1.83 17.24 5.49
CA THR A 396 0.73 17.75 6.32
C THR A 396 0.42 19.18 5.94
N LEU A 397 -0.86 19.45 5.72
CA LEU A 397 -1.41 20.78 5.46
C LEU A 397 -2.24 21.20 6.69
N CYS A 398 -1.87 22.29 7.34
CA CYS A 398 -2.51 22.68 8.59
C CYS A 398 -2.70 24.19 8.75
N ASN A 399 -3.41 24.56 9.80
CA ASN A 399 -3.54 25.97 10.20
C ASN A 399 -2.18 26.53 10.61
N PRO A 400 -1.73 27.66 10.02
CA PRO A 400 -0.44 28.28 10.37
C PRO A 400 -0.26 28.64 11.84
N ASP A 401 -1.35 28.93 12.54
CA ASP A 401 -1.33 29.32 13.96
C ASP A 401 -1.32 28.11 14.92
N HIS A 402 -1.61 26.93 14.40
CA HIS A 402 -1.63 25.66 15.16
C HIS A 402 -0.91 24.56 14.37
N PRO A 403 0.42 24.68 14.20
CA PRO A 403 1.18 23.73 13.40
C PRO A 403 1.18 22.33 14.04
N ILE A 404 1.04 21.31 13.20
CA ILE A 404 1.19 19.92 13.54
C ILE A 404 1.77 19.17 12.36
N ILE A 405 2.58 18.14 12.60
CA ILE A 405 3.01 17.19 11.59
C ILE A 405 2.30 15.88 11.88
N LEU A 406 1.38 15.49 11.02
CA LEU A 406 0.66 14.24 11.15
C LEU A 406 1.59 13.06 10.84
N GLU A 407 1.26 11.89 11.40
CA GLU A 407 2.01 10.66 11.16
C GLU A 407 2.23 10.44 9.65
N ARG A 408 3.48 10.21 9.27
CA ARG A 408 3.89 10.07 7.88
C ARG A 408 3.57 8.68 7.32
N MET A 409 3.39 8.63 6.00
CA MET A 409 3.36 7.37 5.27
C MET A 409 4.79 6.86 5.08
N GLU A 410 4.98 5.56 5.21
CA GLU A 410 6.22 4.88 4.83
C GLU A 410 6.08 4.35 3.41
N PHE A 411 7.08 4.57 2.59
CA PHE A 411 7.08 4.14 1.21
C PHE A 411 8.09 3.02 0.99
N PRO A 412 7.73 1.97 0.22
CA PRO A 412 8.65 0.88 -0.08
C PRO A 412 9.81 1.37 -0.96
N GLU A 413 10.98 0.82 -0.74
CA GLU A 413 12.14 1.06 -1.58
C GLU A 413 12.03 0.30 -2.92
N PRO A 414 12.43 0.92 -4.04
CA PRO A 414 12.46 0.26 -5.32
C PRO A 414 13.35 -0.98 -5.34
N VAL A 415 12.95 -1.99 -6.09
CA VAL A 415 13.69 -3.28 -6.19
C VAL A 415 14.29 -3.54 -7.56
N ILE A 416 13.87 -2.78 -8.57
CA ILE A 416 14.34 -2.91 -9.96
C ILE A 416 14.65 -1.55 -10.53
N SER A 417 15.66 -1.47 -11.39
CA SER A 417 16.02 -0.25 -12.11
C SER A 417 16.31 -0.52 -13.59
N ILE A 418 16.09 0.49 -14.42
CA ILE A 418 16.43 0.47 -15.84
C ILE A 418 17.08 1.80 -16.25
N ALA A 419 17.96 1.74 -17.24
CA ALA A 419 18.47 2.94 -17.88
C ALA A 419 17.48 3.41 -18.96
N VAL A 420 17.25 4.70 -19.03
CA VAL A 420 16.42 5.34 -20.07
C VAL A 420 17.21 6.43 -20.77
N GLU A 421 17.16 6.43 -22.10
CA GLU A 421 17.85 7.41 -22.93
C GLU A 421 16.84 8.06 -23.89
N PRO A 422 16.81 9.39 -24.04
CA PRO A 422 15.96 10.03 -25.02
C PRO A 422 16.38 9.64 -26.44
N LYS A 423 15.42 9.41 -27.33
CA LYS A 423 15.72 9.09 -28.72
C LYS A 423 16.34 10.26 -29.49
N THR A 424 16.03 11.47 -29.09
CA THR A 424 16.57 12.70 -29.71
C THR A 424 17.09 13.66 -28.66
N LYS A 425 18.00 14.57 -29.06
CA LYS A 425 18.48 15.64 -28.15
C LYS A 425 17.36 16.57 -27.68
N ALA A 426 16.34 16.80 -28.51
CA ALA A 426 15.19 17.62 -28.16
C ALA A 426 14.33 16.97 -27.06
N ASP A 427 14.35 15.66 -26.95
CA ASP A 427 13.59 14.91 -25.95
C ASP A 427 14.30 14.88 -24.57
N GLN A 428 15.57 15.22 -24.50
CA GLN A 428 16.35 15.13 -23.25
C GLN A 428 15.80 16.08 -22.17
N GLU A 429 15.52 17.32 -22.51
CA GLU A 429 14.94 18.31 -21.59
C GLU A 429 13.51 17.92 -21.22
N LYS A 430 12.71 17.52 -22.19
CA LYS A 430 11.35 17.03 -21.96
C LYS A 430 11.32 15.78 -21.08
N MET A 431 12.26 14.86 -21.26
CA MET A 431 12.38 13.65 -20.46
C MET A 431 12.68 13.98 -18.99
N GLY A 432 13.59 14.91 -18.74
CA GLY A 432 13.90 15.36 -17.37
C GLY A 432 12.66 15.97 -16.67
N LEU A 433 11.91 16.81 -17.37
CA LEU A 433 10.67 17.39 -16.85
C LEU A 433 9.58 16.33 -16.61
N ALA A 434 9.41 15.39 -17.54
CA ALA A 434 8.44 14.31 -17.42
C ALA A 434 8.76 13.40 -16.22
N LEU A 435 10.01 12.94 -16.12
CA LEU A 435 10.46 12.10 -15.01
C LEU A 435 10.37 12.81 -13.66
N GLY A 436 10.69 14.10 -13.60
CA GLY A 436 10.54 14.91 -12.40
C GLY A 436 9.09 15.03 -11.93
N ARG A 437 8.12 15.17 -12.86
CA ARG A 437 6.70 15.16 -12.52
C ARG A 437 6.22 13.81 -12.06
N LEU A 438 6.59 12.73 -12.75
CA LEU A 438 6.22 11.37 -12.37
C LEU A 438 6.78 10.98 -11.01
N ALA A 439 8.00 11.39 -10.69
CA ALA A 439 8.60 11.18 -9.37
C ALA A 439 7.89 11.95 -8.23
N LYS A 440 7.29 13.10 -8.52
CA LYS A 440 6.44 13.81 -7.54
C LYS A 440 5.12 13.12 -7.29
N GLU A 441 4.56 12.49 -8.31
CA GLU A 441 3.31 11.73 -8.19
C GLU A 441 3.49 10.42 -7.42
N ASP A 442 4.62 9.75 -7.62
CA ASP A 442 4.89 8.40 -7.10
C ASP A 442 6.19 8.35 -6.29
N PRO A 443 6.12 8.36 -4.95
CA PRO A 443 7.29 8.27 -4.09
C PRO A 443 8.05 6.94 -4.15
N SER A 444 7.46 5.87 -4.68
CA SER A 444 8.15 4.59 -4.92
C SER A 444 8.95 4.57 -6.21
N PHE A 445 8.76 5.59 -7.05
CA PHE A 445 9.50 5.80 -8.27
C PHE A 445 10.67 6.76 -8.04
N ARG A 446 11.86 6.36 -8.42
CA ARG A 446 13.07 7.19 -8.25
C ARG A 446 13.78 7.40 -9.57
N VAL A 447 14.41 8.55 -9.70
CA VAL A 447 15.18 8.97 -10.87
C VAL A 447 16.51 9.56 -10.43
N TRP A 448 17.60 9.13 -11.05
CA TRP A 448 18.92 9.75 -10.86
C TRP A 448 19.76 9.57 -12.12
N THR A 449 20.83 10.35 -12.20
CA THR A 449 21.88 10.16 -13.22
C THR A 449 23.00 9.35 -12.63
N ASP A 450 23.37 8.28 -13.29
CA ASP A 450 24.55 7.48 -12.93
C ASP A 450 25.81 8.26 -13.30
N GLU A 451 26.64 8.56 -12.33
CA GLU A 451 27.86 9.37 -12.51
C GLU A 451 28.91 8.67 -13.40
N GLU A 452 28.96 7.34 -13.40
CA GLU A 452 29.93 6.58 -14.18
C GLU A 452 29.51 6.48 -15.65
N SER A 453 28.25 6.14 -15.91
CA SER A 453 27.74 5.94 -17.28
C SER A 453 27.09 7.16 -17.89
N ASN A 454 26.84 8.20 -17.09
CA ASN A 454 26.05 9.39 -17.45
C ASN A 454 24.67 9.08 -18.03
N GLN A 455 24.13 7.92 -17.66
CA GLN A 455 22.78 7.49 -18.04
C GLN A 455 21.76 7.94 -17.00
N THR A 456 20.56 8.23 -17.46
CA THR A 456 19.41 8.42 -16.57
C THR A 456 18.88 7.06 -16.17
N ILE A 457 18.85 6.81 -14.85
CA ILE A 457 18.34 5.57 -14.28
C ILE A 457 16.98 5.85 -13.64
N ILE A 458 16.01 4.99 -13.88
CA ILE A 458 14.74 4.97 -13.20
C ILE A 458 14.57 3.68 -12.41
N ALA A 459 13.99 3.76 -11.23
CA ALA A 459 13.77 2.62 -10.36
C ALA A 459 12.33 2.55 -9.87
N GLY A 460 11.82 1.35 -9.70
CA GLY A 460 10.43 1.10 -9.29
C GLY A 460 10.24 -0.27 -8.64
N MET A 461 8.98 -0.62 -8.40
CA MET A 461 8.58 -1.81 -7.66
C MET A 461 8.53 -3.09 -8.50
N GLY A 462 8.59 -2.98 -9.83
CA GLY A 462 8.57 -4.12 -10.74
C GLY A 462 8.61 -3.69 -12.20
N GLU A 463 8.70 -4.69 -13.09
CA GLU A 463 8.77 -4.45 -14.54
C GLU A 463 7.53 -3.71 -15.06
N LEU A 464 6.33 -4.11 -14.62
CA LEU A 464 5.09 -3.47 -15.03
C LEU A 464 5.03 -2.00 -14.57
N HIS A 465 5.49 -1.70 -13.36
CA HIS A 465 5.56 -0.33 -12.86
C HIS A 465 6.44 0.56 -13.78
N LEU A 466 7.62 0.10 -14.13
CA LEU A 466 8.53 0.84 -15.01
C LEU A 466 8.02 0.94 -16.44
N ASP A 467 7.39 -0.11 -16.97
CA ASP A 467 6.75 -0.10 -18.30
C ASP A 467 5.66 0.97 -18.38
N ILE A 468 4.85 1.08 -17.34
CA ILE A 468 3.78 2.10 -17.25
C ILE A 468 4.38 3.51 -17.20
N ILE A 469 5.44 3.71 -16.44
CA ILE A 469 6.15 5.01 -16.38
C ILE A 469 6.68 5.40 -17.76
N VAL A 470 7.33 4.49 -18.47
CA VAL A 470 7.87 4.74 -19.81
C VAL A 470 6.74 5.03 -20.81
N ASP A 471 5.65 4.30 -20.74
CA ASP A 471 4.49 4.50 -21.61
C ASP A 471 3.78 5.83 -21.29
N ARG A 472 3.71 6.25 -20.02
CA ARG A 472 3.22 7.56 -19.62
C ARG A 472 4.09 8.70 -20.16
N MET A 473 5.42 8.56 -20.16
CA MET A 473 6.31 9.55 -20.77
C MET A 473 5.94 9.76 -22.23
N ARG A 474 5.69 8.69 -22.96
CA ARG A 474 5.31 8.75 -24.39
C ARG A 474 3.94 9.39 -24.60
N ARG A 475 2.92 8.96 -23.86
CA ARG A 475 1.51 9.37 -24.06
C ARG A 475 1.22 10.75 -23.50
N GLU A 476 1.67 11.05 -22.30
CA GLU A 476 1.33 12.30 -21.59
C GLU A 476 2.31 13.43 -21.89
N PHE A 477 3.57 13.11 -22.15
CA PHE A 477 4.62 14.11 -22.32
C PHE A 477 5.24 14.15 -23.72
N ASN A 478 4.81 13.27 -24.63
CA ASN A 478 5.38 13.14 -25.98
C ASN A 478 6.91 12.93 -25.96
N VAL A 479 7.40 12.10 -25.07
CA VAL A 479 8.81 11.74 -24.94
C VAL A 479 9.01 10.27 -25.30
N GLU A 480 9.78 9.99 -26.33
CA GLU A 480 10.21 8.66 -26.66
C GLU A 480 11.62 8.39 -26.11
N ALA A 481 11.78 7.24 -25.43
CA ALA A 481 13.02 6.82 -24.83
C ALA A 481 13.41 5.41 -25.25
N ASN A 482 14.72 5.16 -25.37
CA ASN A 482 15.27 3.82 -25.45
C ASN A 482 15.44 3.28 -24.03
N VAL A 483 15.02 2.05 -23.82
CA VAL A 483 15.01 1.40 -22.51
C VAL A 483 16.07 0.30 -22.49
N GLY A 484 16.93 0.34 -21.48
CA GLY A 484 17.95 -0.67 -21.24
C GLY A 484 17.38 -1.95 -20.60
N LYS A 485 18.24 -2.91 -20.30
CA LYS A 485 17.84 -4.14 -19.60
C LYS A 485 17.59 -3.85 -18.14
N PRO A 486 16.58 -4.50 -17.51
CA PRO A 486 16.35 -4.40 -16.08
C PRO A 486 17.58 -4.81 -15.27
N GLN A 487 17.83 -4.05 -14.20
CA GLN A 487 18.89 -4.30 -13.23
C GLN A 487 18.29 -4.54 -11.86
N VAL A 488 18.84 -5.49 -11.14
CA VAL A 488 18.41 -5.80 -9.77
C VAL A 488 19.05 -4.82 -8.80
N ALA A 489 18.26 -4.30 -7.87
CA ALA A 489 18.75 -3.48 -6.76
C ALA A 489 19.29 -4.38 -5.64
N TYR A 490 20.57 -4.73 -5.71
CA TYR A 490 21.25 -5.46 -4.64
C TYR A 490 21.50 -4.56 -3.42
N ARG A 491 21.83 -5.20 -2.30
CA ARG A 491 22.26 -4.54 -1.06
C ARG A 491 23.51 -5.23 -0.53
N GLU A 492 24.18 -4.58 0.40
CA GLU A 492 25.36 -5.15 1.10
C GLU A 492 25.08 -5.18 2.59
N ALA A 493 25.61 -6.16 3.28
CA ALA A 493 25.50 -6.29 4.72
C ALA A 493 26.73 -6.99 5.29
N ILE A 494 26.89 -6.89 6.61
CA ILE A 494 27.91 -7.61 7.36
C ILE A 494 27.29 -8.75 8.15
N ARG A 495 28.06 -9.81 8.41
CA ARG A 495 27.59 -11.00 9.14
C ARG A 495 28.36 -11.28 10.43
N GLN A 496 29.37 -10.48 10.73
CA GLN A 496 30.21 -10.65 11.89
C GLN A 496 30.49 -9.31 12.55
N LYS A 497 30.47 -9.29 13.89
CA LYS A 497 30.95 -8.15 14.67
C LYS A 497 32.46 -8.02 14.53
N VAL A 498 32.94 -6.79 14.37
CA VAL A 498 34.34 -6.41 14.41
C VAL A 498 34.53 -5.32 15.45
N SER A 499 35.50 -5.50 16.34
CA SER A 499 35.77 -4.55 17.41
C SER A 499 37.11 -3.84 17.19
N ASP A 500 37.25 -2.66 17.79
CA ASP A 500 38.48 -1.86 17.82
C ASP A 500 39.03 -1.55 16.42
N VAL A 501 38.16 -1.21 15.48
CA VAL A 501 38.58 -0.81 14.14
C VAL A 501 39.05 0.64 14.15
N GLU A 502 40.31 0.82 13.85
CA GLU A 502 40.95 2.14 13.85
C GLU A 502 40.87 2.79 12.47
N GLY A 503 40.48 4.06 12.45
CA GLY A 503 40.57 4.94 11.29
C GLY A 503 41.32 6.20 11.66
N LYS A 504 42.39 6.47 10.95
CA LYS A 504 43.24 7.65 11.17
C LYS A 504 43.48 8.39 9.87
N HIS A 505 43.12 9.66 9.86
CA HIS A 505 43.45 10.58 8.79
C HIS A 505 44.42 11.63 9.35
N ALA A 506 45.66 11.54 8.98
CA ALA A 506 46.68 12.51 9.36
C ALA A 506 47.44 12.96 8.10
N LYS A 507 47.37 14.24 7.77
CA LYS A 507 48.04 14.81 6.61
C LYS A 507 48.70 16.14 7.02
N GLN A 508 49.96 16.29 6.71
CA GLN A 508 50.71 17.53 6.91
C GLN A 508 51.26 18.00 5.57
N SER A 509 50.81 19.15 5.10
CA SER A 509 51.35 19.78 3.90
C SER A 509 51.50 21.27 4.14
N GLY A 510 52.71 21.73 4.38
CA GLY A 510 53.15 23.14 4.33
C GLY A 510 52.22 24.23 4.87
N GLY A 511 51.53 24.00 5.99
CA GLY A 511 50.54 24.89 6.60
C GLY A 511 49.75 24.18 7.69
N ARG A 512 48.48 24.53 7.90
CA ARG A 512 47.59 23.84 8.83
C ARG A 512 47.38 22.39 8.35
N GLY A 513 47.72 21.42 9.19
CA GLY A 513 47.54 20.00 8.91
C GLY A 513 46.10 19.54 9.01
N GLN A 514 45.89 18.26 8.79
CA GLN A 514 44.61 17.58 9.00
C GLN A 514 44.79 16.39 9.95
N TYR A 515 43.96 16.26 10.96
CA TYR A 515 44.04 15.16 11.90
C TYR A 515 42.67 14.74 12.37
N GLY A 516 42.34 13.48 12.17
CA GLY A 516 41.17 12.81 12.73
C GLY A 516 41.53 11.37 13.07
N HIS A 517 41.08 10.88 14.23
CA HIS A 517 41.32 9.51 14.68
C HIS A 517 40.12 8.97 15.43
N VAL A 518 39.60 7.85 14.96
CA VAL A 518 38.44 7.16 15.52
C VAL A 518 38.71 5.67 15.70
N VAL A 519 38.15 5.09 16.72
CA VAL A 519 38.11 3.65 16.95
C VAL A 519 36.67 3.24 17.13
N ILE A 520 36.18 2.33 16.27
CA ILE A 520 34.79 1.93 16.19
C ILE A 520 34.62 0.41 16.32
N ASP A 521 33.48 0.00 16.82
CA ASP A 521 32.98 -1.35 16.66
C ASP A 521 31.90 -1.33 15.57
N MET A 522 31.85 -2.37 14.76
CA MET A 522 30.82 -2.59 13.74
C MET A 522 30.15 -3.92 14.00
N TYR A 523 28.83 -3.95 13.92
CA TYR A 523 28.04 -5.14 14.22
C TYR A 523 26.81 -5.23 13.33
N PRO A 524 26.38 -6.46 12.97
CA PRO A 524 25.13 -6.65 12.23
C PRO A 524 23.91 -6.39 13.13
N LEU A 525 22.85 -5.85 12.53
CA LEU A 525 21.53 -5.75 13.12
C LEU A 525 20.61 -6.82 12.52
N GLU A 526 19.64 -7.27 13.30
CA GLU A 526 18.58 -8.14 12.77
C GLU A 526 17.76 -7.40 11.70
N PRO A 527 17.49 -8.04 10.56
CA PRO A 527 16.68 -7.41 9.50
C PRO A 527 15.34 -6.92 10.04
N GLY A 528 15.02 -5.66 9.77
CA GLY A 528 13.78 -5.03 10.20
C GLY A 528 13.72 -4.59 11.67
N SER A 529 14.74 -4.85 12.47
CA SER A 529 14.81 -4.41 13.87
C SER A 529 14.97 -2.90 14.04
N ASN A 530 15.57 -2.25 13.04
CA ASN A 530 15.74 -0.81 12.97
C ASN A 530 15.14 -0.27 11.67
N PRO A 531 14.18 0.69 11.73
CA PRO A 531 13.53 1.22 10.53
C PRO A 531 14.47 1.86 9.52
N LYS A 532 15.60 2.40 10.00
CA LYS A 532 16.62 3.03 9.15
C LYS A 532 17.66 2.03 8.63
N GLY A 533 17.67 0.79 9.13
CA GLY A 533 18.72 -0.19 8.84
C GLY A 533 20.10 0.21 9.34
N TYR A 534 20.20 1.22 10.19
CA TYR A 534 21.45 1.77 10.71
C TYR A 534 21.27 2.31 12.13
N GLU A 535 22.27 2.08 12.96
CA GLU A 535 22.34 2.55 14.34
C GLU A 535 23.71 3.13 14.60
N PHE A 536 23.78 4.30 15.25
CA PHE A 536 25.03 4.91 15.70
C PHE A 536 25.00 5.10 17.21
N ILE A 537 25.98 4.53 17.91
CA ILE A 537 26.15 4.66 19.34
C ILE A 537 27.38 5.50 19.63
N ASN A 538 27.20 6.62 20.32
CA ASN A 538 28.26 7.41 20.88
C ASN A 538 28.58 6.91 22.29
N ASP A 539 29.73 6.23 22.46
CA ASP A 539 30.23 5.75 23.75
C ASP A 539 31.62 6.39 24.07
N ILE A 540 31.84 7.61 23.63
CA ILE A 540 33.03 8.36 23.94
C ILE A 540 33.05 8.74 25.43
N LYS A 541 34.16 8.44 26.08
CA LYS A 541 34.41 8.76 27.50
C LYS A 541 35.63 9.70 27.64
N GLY A 542 35.56 10.59 28.62
CA GLY A 542 36.65 11.48 28.94
C GLY A 542 37.00 12.54 27.89
N GLY A 543 36.09 12.80 26.92
CA GLY A 543 36.30 13.85 25.93
C GLY A 543 37.45 13.61 24.96
N VAL A 544 37.85 12.36 24.74
CA VAL A 544 38.97 11.99 23.83
C VAL A 544 38.70 12.40 22.38
N ILE A 545 37.40 12.55 22.00
CA ILE A 545 36.96 13.24 20.81
C ILE A 545 36.03 14.36 21.27
N PRO A 546 36.30 15.64 20.90
CA PRO A 546 35.38 16.74 21.20
C PRO A 546 33.99 16.48 20.64
N GLY A 547 32.95 16.83 21.42
CA GLY A 547 31.56 16.56 21.06
C GLY A 547 31.12 17.14 19.71
N GLU A 548 31.76 18.24 19.29
CA GLU A 548 31.51 18.89 18.01
C GLU A 548 31.88 18.03 16.79
N TYR A 549 32.82 17.06 16.92
CA TYR A 549 33.24 16.19 15.82
C TYR A 549 32.51 14.86 15.76
N ILE A 550 31.73 14.49 16.76
CA ILE A 550 30.98 13.22 16.79
C ILE A 550 29.92 13.16 15.71
N PRO A 551 29.14 14.22 15.44
CA PRO A 551 28.20 14.23 14.29
C PRO A 551 28.91 14.06 12.95
N ALA A 552 30.14 14.55 12.79
CA ALA A 552 30.93 14.37 11.58
C ALA A 552 31.35 12.91 11.36
N VAL A 553 31.62 12.17 12.44
CA VAL A 553 31.91 10.72 12.39
C VAL A 553 30.69 9.96 11.91
N ASP A 554 29.52 10.20 12.52
CA ASP A 554 28.28 9.58 12.11
C ASP A 554 27.93 9.87 10.65
N LYS A 555 28.04 11.12 10.23
CA LYS A 555 27.82 11.53 8.85
C LYS A 555 28.77 10.85 7.86
N GLY A 556 30.06 10.72 8.25
CA GLY A 556 31.06 10.00 7.46
C GLY A 556 30.72 8.53 7.27
N ILE A 557 30.21 7.85 8.31
CA ILE A 557 29.72 6.48 8.20
C ILE A 557 28.51 6.42 7.28
N GLN A 558 27.51 7.28 7.48
CA GLN A 558 26.29 7.28 6.68
C GLN A 558 26.55 7.51 5.19
N GLU A 559 27.51 8.34 4.84
CA GLU A 559 27.93 8.54 3.45
C GLU A 559 28.52 7.26 2.83
N GLN A 560 29.27 6.49 3.61
CA GLN A 560 29.83 5.21 3.16
C GLN A 560 28.74 4.14 2.98
N LEU A 561 27.66 4.19 3.76
CA LEU A 561 26.54 3.25 3.62
C LEU A 561 25.82 3.37 2.27
N LYS A 562 25.88 4.51 1.62
CA LYS A 562 25.22 4.72 0.32
C LYS A 562 25.85 3.92 -0.82
N SER A 563 27.15 3.64 -0.72
CA SER A 563 27.89 2.90 -1.73
C SER A 563 28.90 1.98 -1.03
N GLY A 564 28.50 0.75 -0.80
CA GLY A 564 29.28 -0.23 -0.04
C GLY A 564 30.60 -0.65 -0.70
N PRO A 565 31.58 -1.05 0.11
CA PRO A 565 32.91 -1.45 -0.39
C PRO A 565 32.92 -2.72 -1.23
N LEU A 566 31.88 -3.59 -1.12
CA LEU A 566 31.86 -4.88 -1.80
C LEU A 566 31.60 -4.73 -3.31
N ALA A 567 30.52 -4.06 -3.67
CA ALA A 567 30.08 -3.89 -5.06
C ALA A 567 29.49 -2.50 -5.35
N GLY A 568 29.50 -1.57 -4.40
CA GLY A 568 28.95 -0.24 -4.55
C GLY A 568 27.45 -0.13 -4.34
N TYR A 569 26.81 -1.15 -3.77
CA TYR A 569 25.40 -1.09 -3.40
C TYR A 569 25.19 -0.56 -1.99
N PRO A 570 24.01 -0.05 -1.64
CA PRO A 570 23.72 0.42 -0.30
C PRO A 570 23.96 -0.65 0.76
N VAL A 571 24.58 -0.28 1.88
CA VAL A 571 24.78 -1.13 3.04
C VAL A 571 23.61 -0.98 3.99
N VAL A 572 23.05 -2.09 4.47
CA VAL A 572 21.89 -2.15 5.35
C VAL A 572 22.15 -3.01 6.59
N ASP A 573 21.30 -2.85 7.60
CA ASP A 573 21.24 -3.68 8.81
C ASP A 573 22.56 -3.78 9.56
N MET A 574 23.16 -2.63 9.86
CA MET A 574 24.36 -2.57 10.65
C MET A 574 24.38 -1.41 11.66
N GLY A 575 25.11 -1.62 12.74
CA GLY A 575 25.39 -0.59 13.74
C GLY A 575 26.86 -0.29 13.88
N VAL A 576 27.13 0.94 14.32
CA VAL A 576 28.47 1.44 14.64
C VAL A 576 28.48 2.01 16.05
N ARG A 577 29.45 1.59 16.86
CA ARG A 577 29.70 2.16 18.17
C ARG A 577 31.04 2.85 18.14
N LEU A 578 31.04 4.17 18.33
CA LEU A 578 32.24 4.99 18.48
C LEU A 578 32.63 5.05 19.96
N HIS A 579 33.78 4.46 20.34
CA HIS A 579 34.17 4.35 21.75
C HIS A 579 35.51 4.94 22.10
N PHE A 580 36.32 5.22 21.10
CA PHE A 580 37.64 5.83 21.33
C PHE A 580 38.12 6.66 20.13
N GLY A 581 39.12 7.45 20.32
CA GLY A 581 39.78 8.24 19.30
C GLY A 581 40.75 9.25 19.93
N SER A 582 41.26 10.15 19.13
CA SER A 582 42.07 11.27 19.57
C SER A 582 41.93 12.45 18.63
N TYR A 583 42.25 13.63 19.11
CA TYR A 583 42.20 14.85 18.32
C TYR A 583 43.51 15.66 18.50
N HIS A 584 43.69 16.64 17.61
CA HIS A 584 44.76 17.60 17.68
C HIS A 584 44.19 19.02 17.70
N ASP A 585 44.60 19.83 18.67
CA ASP A 585 44.02 21.15 18.95
C ASP A 585 43.99 22.10 17.73
N VAL A 586 44.96 21.97 16.82
CA VAL A 586 45.12 22.86 15.66
C VAL A 586 44.61 22.19 14.37
N ASP A 587 44.92 20.90 14.17
CA ASP A 587 44.78 20.21 12.90
C ASP A 587 43.47 19.40 12.78
N SER A 588 42.70 19.25 13.85
CA SER A 588 41.43 18.56 13.83
C SER A 588 40.34 19.42 13.21
N SER A 589 39.43 18.78 12.44
CA SER A 589 38.29 19.38 11.79
C SER A 589 37.19 18.36 11.57
N GLU A 590 35.99 18.81 11.31
CA GLU A 590 34.89 17.93 10.91
C GLU A 590 35.27 17.07 9.70
N LEU A 591 35.89 17.64 8.70
CA LEU A 591 36.30 16.92 7.49
C LEU A 591 37.34 15.82 7.83
N ALA A 592 38.29 16.08 8.70
CA ALA A 592 39.31 15.10 9.11
C ALA A 592 38.69 13.91 9.84
N PHE A 593 37.71 14.14 10.73
CA PHE A 593 36.97 13.09 11.42
C PHE A 593 36.05 12.33 10.48
N LYS A 594 35.46 12.98 9.52
CA LYS A 594 34.66 12.34 8.48
C LYS A 594 35.48 11.37 7.62
N LEU A 595 36.70 11.79 7.23
CA LEU A 595 37.62 10.94 6.49
C LEU A 595 38.18 9.80 7.36
N ALA A 596 38.46 10.04 8.63
CA ALA A 596 38.85 9.00 9.58
C ALA A 596 37.75 7.94 9.76
N ALA A 597 36.52 8.36 9.89
CA ALA A 597 35.35 7.47 9.96
C ALA A 597 35.22 6.62 8.70
N SER A 598 35.38 7.20 7.53
CA SER A 598 35.38 6.49 6.24
C SER A 598 36.47 5.41 6.17
N ILE A 599 37.68 5.72 6.62
CA ILE A 599 38.77 4.75 6.66
C ILE A 599 38.46 3.59 7.59
N ALA A 600 37.99 3.89 8.81
CA ALA A 600 37.59 2.86 9.78
C ALA A 600 36.48 1.97 9.25
N PHE A 601 35.48 2.56 8.63
CA PHE A 601 34.35 1.81 8.03
C PHE A 601 34.86 0.83 6.96
N LYS A 602 35.64 1.26 6.02
CA LYS A 602 36.17 0.42 4.93
C LYS A 602 36.99 -0.75 5.45
N GLU A 603 37.86 -0.49 6.43
CA GLU A 603 38.69 -1.53 7.06
C GLU A 603 37.84 -2.52 7.85
N GLY A 604 36.92 -2.06 8.65
CA GLY A 604 36.03 -2.89 9.44
C GLY A 604 35.09 -3.73 8.56
N PHE A 605 34.55 -3.16 7.51
CA PHE A 605 33.66 -3.84 6.58
C PHE A 605 34.32 -5.06 5.93
N LYS A 606 35.55 -4.94 5.49
CA LYS A 606 36.31 -6.07 4.92
C LYS A 606 36.47 -7.23 5.90
N LYS A 607 36.60 -6.95 7.19
CA LYS A 607 36.79 -7.95 8.25
C LYS A 607 35.49 -8.51 8.81
N ALA A 608 34.36 -7.88 8.51
CA ALA A 608 33.06 -8.19 9.09
C ALA A 608 32.26 -9.25 8.30
N LYS A 609 32.89 -10.06 7.47
CA LYS A 609 32.26 -11.01 6.55
C LYS A 609 31.15 -10.33 5.71
N PRO A 610 31.51 -9.43 4.80
CA PRO A 610 30.54 -8.76 3.97
C PRO A 610 29.87 -9.74 3.01
N VAL A 611 28.56 -9.56 2.80
CA VAL A 611 27.73 -10.34 1.88
C VAL A 611 26.94 -9.43 0.97
N LEU A 612 26.68 -9.92 -0.24
CA LEU A 612 25.73 -9.31 -1.15
C LEU A 612 24.34 -9.86 -0.86
N LEU A 613 23.36 -8.99 -0.75
CA LEU A 613 21.96 -9.34 -0.56
C LEU A 613 21.21 -9.20 -1.87
N GLU A 614 20.41 -10.21 -2.22
CA GLU A 614 19.54 -10.19 -3.39
C GLU A 614 18.06 -10.17 -2.98
N PRO A 615 17.19 -9.47 -3.73
CA PRO A 615 15.76 -9.50 -3.48
C PRO A 615 15.18 -10.86 -3.85
N ILE A 616 14.39 -11.42 -2.93
CA ILE A 616 13.65 -12.66 -3.09
C ILE A 616 12.19 -12.32 -3.28
N MET A 617 11.58 -12.89 -4.32
CA MET A 617 10.19 -12.69 -4.66
C MET A 617 9.34 -13.87 -4.18
N LYS A 618 8.17 -13.56 -3.64
CA LYS A 618 7.12 -14.54 -3.37
C LYS A 618 6.35 -14.75 -4.67
N VAL A 619 6.42 -15.95 -5.22
CA VAL A 619 5.78 -16.32 -6.48
C VAL A 619 4.69 -17.34 -6.24
N GLU A 620 3.53 -17.11 -6.82
CA GLU A 620 2.43 -18.06 -6.85
C GLU A 620 2.02 -18.30 -8.29
N VAL A 621 1.98 -19.56 -8.68
CA VAL A 621 1.60 -19.98 -10.04
C VAL A 621 0.34 -20.83 -9.99
N GLU A 622 -0.67 -20.42 -10.74
CA GLU A 622 -1.87 -21.21 -11.00
C GLU A 622 -1.71 -21.93 -12.35
N THR A 623 -1.70 -23.24 -12.35
CA THR A 623 -1.47 -24.04 -13.54
C THR A 623 -2.40 -25.23 -13.62
N PRO A 624 -2.77 -25.72 -14.84
CA PRO A 624 -3.40 -27.02 -14.99
C PRO A 624 -2.55 -28.13 -14.36
N GLU A 625 -3.19 -29.13 -13.79
CA GLU A 625 -2.54 -30.23 -13.08
C GLU A 625 -1.46 -30.92 -13.95
N GLU A 626 -1.73 -31.11 -15.24
CA GLU A 626 -0.82 -31.74 -16.19
C GLU A 626 0.51 -30.97 -16.40
N ASN A 627 0.55 -29.68 -16.14
CA ASN A 627 1.72 -28.82 -16.28
C ASN A 627 2.49 -28.60 -14.97
N THR A 628 2.02 -29.14 -13.85
CA THR A 628 2.59 -28.92 -12.52
C THR A 628 4.08 -29.28 -12.47
N GLY A 629 4.46 -30.43 -13.00
CA GLY A 629 5.84 -30.88 -13.03
C GLY A 629 6.78 -29.95 -13.83
N ASP A 630 6.34 -29.47 -14.97
CA ASP A 630 7.12 -28.54 -15.82
C ASP A 630 7.29 -27.19 -15.13
N VAL A 631 6.25 -26.68 -14.49
CA VAL A 631 6.28 -25.40 -13.75
C VAL A 631 7.22 -25.51 -12.55
N ILE A 632 7.11 -26.55 -11.75
CA ILE A 632 8.00 -26.81 -10.60
C ILE A 632 9.46 -26.97 -11.06
N GLY A 633 9.69 -27.70 -12.14
CA GLY A 633 11.02 -27.88 -12.71
C GLY A 633 11.65 -26.57 -13.20
N ASP A 634 10.87 -25.71 -13.80
CA ASP A 634 11.33 -24.38 -14.23
C ASP A 634 11.63 -23.45 -13.06
N LEU A 635 10.76 -23.38 -12.06
CA LEU A 635 11.00 -22.60 -10.84
C LEU A 635 12.26 -23.09 -10.10
N SER A 636 12.49 -24.39 -10.05
CA SER A 636 13.69 -24.95 -9.42
C SER A 636 14.97 -24.59 -10.19
N ARG A 637 14.92 -24.56 -11.52
CA ARG A 637 16.03 -24.07 -12.35
C ARG A 637 16.34 -22.58 -12.11
N ARG A 638 15.34 -21.80 -11.72
CA ARG A 638 15.44 -20.37 -11.36
C ARG A 638 15.87 -20.16 -9.92
N ARG A 639 16.48 -21.14 -9.28
CA ARG A 639 16.87 -21.13 -7.86
C ARG A 639 15.68 -20.91 -6.93
N GLY A 640 14.49 -21.30 -7.34
CA GLY A 640 13.26 -21.19 -6.56
C GLY A 640 13.22 -22.24 -5.46
N MET A 641 12.79 -21.81 -4.27
CA MET A 641 12.50 -22.68 -3.14
C MET A 641 10.99 -22.87 -3.06
N LEU A 642 10.55 -24.11 -3.30
CA LEU A 642 9.13 -24.45 -3.19
C LEU A 642 8.69 -24.39 -1.73
N ARG A 643 7.56 -23.75 -1.49
CA ARG A 643 6.94 -23.62 -0.16
C ARG A 643 5.69 -24.45 0.00
N GLY A 644 5.09 -24.88 -1.07
CA GLY A 644 3.91 -25.71 -1.06
C GLY A 644 3.16 -25.74 -2.37
N GLN A 645 2.17 -26.59 -2.45
CA GLN A 645 1.21 -26.64 -3.54
C GLN A 645 -0.17 -26.98 -2.98
N GLU A 646 -1.20 -26.48 -3.63
CA GLU A 646 -2.59 -26.71 -3.31
C GLU A 646 -3.34 -27.15 -4.55
N SER A 647 -4.12 -28.23 -4.42
CA SER A 647 -5.02 -28.66 -5.48
C SER A 647 -6.32 -27.88 -5.40
N GLU A 648 -6.76 -27.33 -6.53
CA GLU A 648 -8.01 -26.59 -6.69
C GLU A 648 -8.86 -27.23 -7.79
N VAL A 649 -10.11 -26.81 -7.86
CA VAL A 649 -11.05 -27.29 -8.90
C VAL A 649 -10.54 -26.98 -10.32
N THR A 650 -9.81 -25.87 -10.46
CA THR A 650 -9.30 -25.36 -11.75
C THR A 650 -7.85 -25.77 -12.06
N GLY A 651 -7.18 -26.49 -11.14
CA GLY A 651 -5.78 -26.88 -11.31
C GLY A 651 -5.00 -26.92 -10.02
N VAL A 652 -3.75 -26.53 -10.08
CA VAL A 652 -2.82 -26.52 -8.93
C VAL A 652 -2.22 -25.15 -8.74
N LYS A 653 -2.19 -24.71 -7.49
CA LYS A 653 -1.50 -23.51 -7.03
C LYS A 653 -0.14 -23.89 -6.45
N ILE A 654 0.93 -23.30 -6.97
CA ILE A 654 2.31 -23.56 -6.57
C ILE A 654 2.86 -22.31 -5.89
N HIS A 655 3.37 -22.45 -4.69
CA HIS A 655 4.02 -21.39 -3.93
C HIS A 655 5.53 -21.57 -3.93
N ALA A 656 6.25 -20.52 -4.30
CA ALA A 656 7.72 -20.53 -4.34
C ALA A 656 8.32 -19.19 -3.91
N GLU A 657 9.55 -19.24 -3.43
CA GLU A 657 10.39 -18.06 -3.22
C GLU A 657 11.52 -18.09 -4.25
N VAL A 658 11.60 -17.08 -5.09
CA VAL A 658 12.54 -17.06 -6.23
C VAL A 658 13.29 -15.73 -6.26
N PRO A 659 14.63 -15.73 -6.47
CA PRO A 659 15.37 -14.49 -6.63
C PRO A 659 14.86 -13.68 -7.83
N LEU A 660 14.72 -12.37 -7.66
CA LEU A 660 14.22 -11.48 -8.72
C LEU A 660 15.05 -11.57 -10.01
N SER A 661 16.37 -11.71 -9.87
CA SER A 661 17.28 -11.84 -11.04
C SER A 661 16.96 -13.01 -11.96
N GLU A 662 16.31 -14.04 -11.44
CA GLU A 662 15.91 -15.24 -12.18
C GLU A 662 14.49 -15.16 -12.77
N MET A 663 13.74 -14.11 -12.43
CA MET A 663 12.34 -13.97 -12.82
C MET A 663 12.10 -13.13 -14.07
N PHE A 664 13.12 -12.47 -14.60
CA PHE A 664 12.99 -11.72 -15.83
C PHE A 664 12.61 -12.63 -17.00
N GLY A 665 11.57 -12.23 -17.75
CA GLY A 665 11.05 -13.03 -18.87
C GLY A 665 10.22 -14.25 -18.46
N TYR A 666 9.91 -14.42 -17.19
CA TYR A 666 9.15 -15.58 -16.70
C TYR A 666 7.75 -15.70 -17.31
N ALA A 667 7.06 -14.60 -17.53
CA ALA A 667 5.74 -14.62 -18.17
C ALA A 667 5.74 -15.33 -19.53
N THR A 668 6.74 -15.05 -20.35
CA THR A 668 6.91 -15.69 -21.67
C THR A 668 7.21 -17.18 -21.54
N GLN A 669 8.10 -17.54 -20.62
CA GLN A 669 8.45 -18.95 -20.39
C GLN A 669 7.25 -19.75 -19.84
N LEU A 670 6.51 -19.19 -18.91
CA LEU A 670 5.31 -19.83 -18.35
C LEU A 670 4.24 -20.07 -19.42
N ARG A 671 4.00 -19.09 -20.30
CA ARG A 671 3.08 -19.25 -21.45
C ARG A 671 3.54 -20.35 -22.38
N SER A 672 4.84 -20.44 -22.67
CA SER A 672 5.40 -21.49 -23.50
C SER A 672 5.22 -22.88 -22.90
N LEU A 673 5.50 -23.04 -21.60
CA LEU A 673 5.36 -24.31 -20.91
C LEU A 673 3.90 -24.80 -20.80
N THR A 674 2.95 -23.89 -20.67
CA THR A 674 1.55 -24.20 -20.33
C THR A 674 0.58 -23.88 -21.47
N LYS A 675 1.07 -23.51 -22.65
CA LYS A 675 0.27 -23.08 -23.80
C LYS A 675 -0.71 -21.94 -23.45
N GLY A 676 -0.24 -21.02 -22.60
CA GLY A 676 -1.02 -19.86 -22.16
C GLY A 676 -2.09 -20.15 -21.09
N ARG A 677 -2.14 -21.37 -20.54
CA ARG A 677 -3.16 -21.79 -19.57
C ARG A 677 -2.82 -21.50 -18.10
N ALA A 678 -1.58 -21.14 -17.80
CA ALA A 678 -1.15 -20.76 -16.46
C ALA A 678 -1.05 -19.25 -16.30
N SER A 679 -1.25 -18.80 -15.08
CA SER A 679 -1.01 -17.44 -14.64
C SER A 679 -0.11 -17.44 -13.41
N TYR A 680 0.55 -16.30 -13.12
CA TYR A 680 1.34 -16.15 -11.94
C TYR A 680 1.21 -14.76 -11.34
N THR A 681 1.49 -14.68 -10.04
CA THR A 681 1.66 -13.43 -9.30
C THR A 681 3.04 -13.44 -8.64
N MET A 682 3.64 -12.27 -8.53
CA MET A 682 4.96 -12.09 -7.94
C MET A 682 4.99 -10.81 -7.11
N GLU A 683 5.47 -10.91 -5.88
CA GLU A 683 5.67 -9.75 -5.01
C GLU A 683 7.01 -9.84 -4.28
N PHE A 684 7.56 -8.68 -3.91
CA PHE A 684 8.76 -8.63 -3.10
C PHE A 684 8.50 -9.20 -1.71
N LEU A 685 9.35 -10.12 -1.25
CA LEU A 685 9.25 -10.74 0.06
C LEU A 685 10.32 -10.22 1.02
N LYS A 686 11.59 -10.34 0.65
CA LYS A 686 12.74 -10.05 1.51
C LYS A 686 14.04 -9.92 0.70
N TYR A 687 15.07 -9.38 1.34
CA TYR A 687 16.45 -9.55 0.91
C TYR A 687 17.07 -10.77 1.61
N ASP A 688 17.87 -11.53 0.90
CA ASP A 688 18.60 -12.69 1.41
C ASP A 688 20.00 -12.76 0.84
N ASP A 689 20.89 -13.51 1.47
CA ASP A 689 22.27 -13.65 1.02
C ASP A 689 22.32 -14.26 -0.38
N ALA A 690 22.99 -13.59 -1.30
CA ALA A 690 23.25 -14.13 -2.64
C ALA A 690 24.28 -15.27 -2.53
N PRO A 691 24.11 -16.36 -3.28
CA PRO A 691 25.14 -17.42 -3.40
C PRO A 691 26.48 -16.84 -3.91
N ASN A 692 27.58 -17.44 -3.50
CA ASN A 692 28.91 -16.93 -3.83
C ASN A 692 29.15 -16.73 -5.34
N ASN A 693 28.70 -17.64 -6.18
CA ASN A 693 28.80 -17.53 -7.63
C ASN A 693 28.02 -16.33 -8.19
N VAL A 694 26.84 -16.07 -7.65
CA VAL A 694 26.00 -14.93 -8.03
C VAL A 694 26.64 -13.63 -7.56
N ALA A 695 27.07 -13.59 -6.29
CA ALA A 695 27.74 -12.43 -5.73
C ALA A 695 29.02 -12.08 -6.50
N GLN A 696 29.85 -13.06 -6.82
CA GLN A 696 31.06 -12.89 -7.61
C GLN A 696 30.77 -12.28 -9.00
N ALA A 697 29.78 -12.83 -9.71
CA ALA A 697 29.37 -12.33 -11.03
C ALA A 697 28.90 -10.87 -10.96
N VAL A 698 28.14 -10.50 -9.93
CA VAL A 698 27.67 -9.12 -9.73
C VAL A 698 28.82 -8.18 -9.42
N ILE A 699 29.74 -8.58 -8.54
CA ILE A 699 30.94 -7.78 -8.18
C ILE A 699 31.82 -7.53 -9.41
N GLU A 700 32.09 -8.58 -10.19
CA GLU A 700 32.89 -8.48 -11.42
C GLU A 700 32.23 -7.58 -12.46
N ALA A 701 30.91 -7.67 -12.63
CA ALA A 701 30.14 -6.81 -13.53
C ALA A 701 30.19 -5.33 -13.16
N ARG A 702 30.42 -5.02 -11.88
CA ARG A 702 30.58 -3.63 -11.38
C ARG A 702 32.03 -3.13 -11.46
N GLY A 703 32.97 -3.98 -11.91
CA GLY A 703 34.38 -3.61 -12.05
C GLY A 703 35.13 -3.36 -10.74
N LYS A 704 34.69 -3.99 -9.65
CA LYS A 704 35.31 -3.92 -8.33
C LYS A 704 35.97 -5.23 -7.91
#